data_0e67ab45fb5a64f09b1f68c6146b06ab
#
_entry.id   0e67ab45fb5a64f09b1f68c6146b06ab
#
_cell.length_a   1.000
_cell.length_b   1.000
_cell.length_c   1.000
_cell.angle_alpha   90.00
_cell.angle_beta   90.00
_cell.angle_gamma   90.00
#
_symmetry.space_group_name_H-M   'P 1'
#
loop_
_entity.id
_entity.type
_entity.pdbx_description
1 polymer ?
#
loop_
_entity_poly.entity_id
_entity_poly.type
_entity_poly.pdbx_seq_one_letter_code
_entity_poly.pdbx_strand_id
1 'polypeptide(L)'
;MTATAPRFGAVSLVRLLLVTTVLLGTVLTVLSGTASAHAALTGSTPEDGAVVATAPQDITLTFSEQIAMGDDSIRVLDPDNKRADTAKIRDLGTGSTVKYGVGLKAGLPDGTYTVAWRAVSADSHPVSGAFTFSIGAPSKTTAAVPDEKVGGGLVGTLYDITRYLAYTGFILLVGGTAFILLCWQRGASVRPLQRLVVQGWLALTAATLAMLLLRTPYTGSGKLADAFDLGGLQDVLTTKTGAALVSRLLLLGAAALFIAVLFGTYARREAPEEKGEEANPGEGTEESTGTRESTGTAEKTPSTEKNDLAFGLGMGGTVVAAGIAATWALAEHASTGIQPGVAMPVDVLHLLAVATWLGGLTALLIALYKAPFIESAAIRRFSRIAFVSVVVLAATGLYQSWRQVGSWSALGGTSYGRLLLVKVGLVAVLVVIAWFSRRWTGRLAEGTGADSGTGSEAGTEAEAEVGTGTGAKAEAAAEPETGSGPETPAATTVVGDAERATQLTRQKAAMASARQKRLRDSDPERTGLRRSVLAEAGVAVVLLAVTTVLTSTEPARTAEQETGRAGAAAATEPEKTGPTTVTLPFDTGGENGQGTVRLTLDPARSGVNVMDIYLDDAEGKVMDVPEVKIAFTLTAEKIGPLPIVPVRAAAGKWTADPVLLPMPGDWKLQVTVRTSDIDQTTVDKNVKIG
;
A
#
# COMPACT_ATOMS: atom_id res chain seq x y z
N MET A 1 2.38 30.06 46.62
CA MET A 1 3.14 28.87 46.12
C MET A 1 2.57 28.49 44.77
N THR A 2 3.17 28.98 43.71
CA THR A 2 2.76 28.72 42.33
C THR A 2 3.59 27.53 41.80
N ALA A 3 2.92 26.40 41.63
CA ALA A 3 3.55 25.21 41.08
C ALA A 3 3.84 25.41 39.56
N THR A 4 5.11 25.55 39.24
CA THR A 4 5.59 25.56 37.84
C THR A 4 5.49 24.13 37.24
N ALA A 5 4.59 23.93 36.28
CA ALA A 5 4.51 22.69 35.50
C ALA A 5 5.82 22.48 34.73
N PRO A 6 6.36 21.24 34.68
CA PRO A 6 7.61 20.95 33.98
C PRO A 6 7.40 21.13 32.47
N ARG A 7 8.19 22.03 31.87
CA ARG A 7 8.28 22.19 30.41
C ARG A 7 9.07 21.03 29.85
N PHE A 8 8.39 19.99 29.38
CA PHE A 8 9.01 18.93 28.60
C PHE A 8 9.46 19.54 27.26
N GLY A 9 10.76 19.59 27.03
CA GLY A 9 11.33 20.05 25.76
C GLY A 9 10.93 19.09 24.64
N ALA A 10 10.73 19.60 23.41
CA ALA A 10 10.35 18.82 22.22
C ALA A 10 11.23 17.57 22.00
N VAL A 11 12.51 17.64 22.39
CA VAL A 11 13.48 16.52 22.34
C VAL A 11 13.12 15.40 23.30
N SER A 12 12.59 15.73 24.51
CA SER A 12 12.17 14.73 25.51
C SER A 12 10.89 14.02 25.07
N LEU A 13 9.96 14.75 24.44
CA LEU A 13 8.73 14.18 23.86
C LEU A 13 9.04 13.22 22.70
N VAL A 14 9.95 13.60 21.81
CA VAL A 14 10.39 12.73 20.68
C VAL A 14 11.10 11.48 21.21
N ARG A 15 11.97 11.61 22.24
CA ARG A 15 12.63 10.43 22.86
C ARG A 15 11.60 9.52 23.57
N LEU A 16 10.64 10.08 24.28
CA LEU A 16 9.59 9.30 24.94
C LEU A 16 8.73 8.56 23.90
N LEU A 17 8.35 9.23 22.81
CA LEU A 17 7.58 8.65 21.71
C LEU A 17 8.37 7.53 21.02
N LEU A 18 9.67 7.70 20.80
CA LEU A 18 10.55 6.72 20.21
C LEU A 18 10.72 5.48 21.12
N VAL A 19 10.92 5.69 22.42
CA VAL A 19 11.04 4.59 23.40
C VAL A 19 9.72 3.85 23.55
N THR A 20 8.58 4.55 23.65
CA THR A 20 7.25 3.90 23.73
C THR A 20 6.90 3.14 22.44
N THR A 21 7.26 3.67 21.27
CA THR A 21 7.02 2.98 19.98
C THR A 21 7.88 1.73 19.87
N VAL A 22 9.15 1.78 20.27
CA VAL A 22 10.06 0.61 20.29
C VAL A 22 9.59 -0.42 21.31
N LEU A 23 9.17 0.01 22.52
CA LEU A 23 8.69 -0.91 23.56
C LEU A 23 7.36 -1.58 23.18
N LEU A 24 6.43 -0.82 22.61
CA LEU A 24 5.16 -1.33 22.11
C LEU A 24 5.38 -2.26 20.92
N GLY A 25 6.31 -1.93 20.02
CA GLY A 25 6.72 -2.79 18.90
C GLY A 25 7.29 -4.12 19.36
N THR A 26 8.18 -4.12 20.35
CA THR A 26 8.76 -5.37 20.91
C THR A 26 7.72 -6.24 21.64
N VAL A 27 6.80 -5.66 22.38
CA VAL A 27 5.73 -6.41 23.05
C VAL A 27 4.77 -7.05 22.04
N LEU A 28 4.42 -6.33 20.96
CA LEU A 28 3.53 -6.83 19.91
C LEU A 28 4.18 -7.89 19.02
N THR A 29 5.51 -7.86 18.81
CA THR A 29 6.23 -8.89 18.02
C THR A 29 6.27 -10.25 18.70
N VAL A 30 6.23 -10.29 20.02
CA VAL A 30 6.26 -11.55 20.80
C VAL A 30 4.91 -12.26 20.81
N LEU A 31 3.81 -11.54 20.55
CA LEU A 31 2.42 -12.05 20.62
C LEU A 31 1.82 -12.45 19.27
N SER A 32 2.56 -12.38 18.16
CA SER A 32 2.00 -12.58 16.81
C SER A 32 2.23 -14.02 16.33
N GLY A 33 1.12 -14.74 16.12
CA GLY A 33 1.11 -15.99 15.35
C GLY A 33 1.40 -15.75 13.85
N THR A 34 1.79 -16.82 13.15
CA THR A 34 1.98 -16.78 11.68
C THR A 34 0.61 -16.65 10.99
N ALA A 35 0.35 -15.52 10.35
CA ALA A 35 -0.81 -15.31 9.50
C ALA A 35 -0.35 -15.16 8.03
N SER A 36 -1.01 -15.85 7.11
CA SER A 36 -0.83 -15.67 5.67
C SER A 36 -1.45 -14.32 5.26
N ALA A 37 -0.82 -13.61 4.33
CA ALA A 37 -1.28 -12.28 3.90
C ALA A 37 -2.25 -12.34 2.70
N HIS A 38 -2.43 -13.51 2.08
CA HIS A 38 -3.28 -13.73 0.90
C HIS A 38 -4.18 -14.94 1.08
N ALA A 39 -5.32 -14.89 0.40
CA ALA A 39 -6.25 -16.00 0.34
C ALA A 39 -5.59 -17.21 -0.31
N ALA A 40 -5.43 -18.28 0.45
CA ALA A 40 -4.98 -19.56 -0.05
C ALA A 40 -6.18 -20.52 -0.11
N LEU A 41 -6.24 -21.34 -1.13
CA LEU A 41 -7.14 -22.51 -1.16
C LEU A 41 -6.68 -23.49 -0.09
N THR A 42 -7.50 -23.69 0.93
CA THR A 42 -7.19 -24.56 2.08
C THR A 42 -7.84 -25.96 1.95
N GLY A 43 -8.80 -26.10 1.05
CA GLY A 43 -9.46 -27.36 0.78
C GLY A 43 -10.42 -27.28 -0.41
N SER A 44 -10.64 -28.41 -1.05
CA SER A 44 -11.63 -28.55 -2.13
C SER A 44 -12.44 -29.84 -1.92
N THR A 45 -13.62 -29.89 -2.51
CA THR A 45 -14.41 -31.13 -2.62
C THR A 45 -14.90 -31.25 -4.07
N PRO A 46 -14.47 -32.26 -4.83
CA PRO A 46 -13.47 -33.28 -4.49
C PRO A 46 -12.09 -32.68 -4.18
N GLU A 47 -11.25 -33.41 -3.45
CA GLU A 47 -9.86 -33.01 -3.19
C GLU A 47 -9.02 -33.07 -4.47
N ASP A 48 -7.91 -32.32 -4.49
CA ASP A 48 -6.97 -32.39 -5.63
C ASP A 48 -6.44 -33.81 -5.84
N GLY A 49 -6.51 -34.27 -7.09
CA GLY A 49 -6.14 -35.63 -7.48
C GLY A 49 -7.15 -36.72 -7.09
N ALA A 50 -8.27 -36.41 -6.48
CA ALA A 50 -9.26 -37.40 -6.07
C ALA A 50 -9.89 -38.12 -7.27
N VAL A 51 -10.15 -39.41 -7.09
CA VAL A 51 -10.93 -40.24 -8.03
C VAL A 51 -12.27 -40.56 -7.37
N VAL A 52 -13.37 -40.07 -7.94
CA VAL A 52 -14.73 -40.31 -7.48
C VAL A 52 -15.44 -41.30 -8.40
N ALA A 53 -16.24 -42.20 -7.83
CA ALA A 53 -16.92 -43.21 -8.60
C ALA A 53 -18.07 -42.66 -9.46
N THR A 54 -18.69 -41.54 -9.01
CA THR A 54 -19.80 -40.87 -9.71
C THR A 54 -19.57 -39.38 -9.69
N ALA A 55 -20.10 -38.67 -10.70
CA ALA A 55 -20.01 -37.20 -10.77
C ALA A 55 -20.62 -36.56 -9.53
N PRO A 56 -19.87 -35.72 -8.79
CA PRO A 56 -20.43 -34.95 -7.69
C PRO A 56 -21.43 -33.92 -8.20
N GLN A 57 -22.39 -33.52 -7.37
CA GLN A 57 -23.36 -32.48 -7.74
C GLN A 57 -22.71 -31.10 -7.80
N ASP A 58 -21.76 -30.85 -6.90
CA ASP A 58 -21.10 -29.56 -6.71
C ASP A 58 -19.60 -29.74 -6.52
N ILE A 59 -18.84 -28.76 -7.01
CA ILE A 59 -17.46 -28.54 -6.60
C ILE A 59 -17.46 -27.45 -5.56
N THR A 60 -16.74 -27.66 -4.44
CA THR A 60 -16.62 -26.63 -3.38
C THR A 60 -15.18 -26.29 -3.12
N LEU A 61 -14.90 -25.01 -2.88
CA LEU A 61 -13.59 -24.45 -2.59
C LEU A 61 -13.63 -23.75 -1.24
N THR A 62 -12.68 -24.02 -0.37
CA THR A 62 -12.56 -23.40 0.96
C THR A 62 -11.28 -22.56 0.99
N PHE A 63 -11.37 -21.34 1.49
CA PHE A 63 -10.26 -20.37 1.50
C PHE A 63 -9.88 -19.96 2.92
N SER A 64 -8.62 -19.52 3.08
CA SER A 64 -8.05 -19.10 4.37
C SER A 64 -8.56 -17.75 4.86
N GLU A 65 -9.10 -16.91 3.97
CA GLU A 65 -9.63 -15.59 4.28
C GLU A 65 -10.74 -15.19 3.30
N GLN A 66 -11.41 -14.05 3.57
CA GLN A 66 -12.45 -13.53 2.70
C GLN A 66 -11.91 -13.19 1.31
N ILE A 67 -12.64 -13.60 0.30
CA ILE A 67 -12.36 -13.35 -1.10
C ILE A 67 -13.59 -12.78 -1.80
N ALA A 68 -13.40 -12.10 -2.92
CA ALA A 68 -14.46 -11.73 -3.85
C ALA A 68 -14.37 -12.65 -5.08
N MET A 69 -15.46 -13.34 -5.39
CA MET A 69 -15.62 -14.14 -6.60
C MET A 69 -16.80 -13.58 -7.38
N GLY A 70 -16.60 -13.32 -8.67
CA GLY A 70 -17.67 -12.97 -9.60
C GLY A 70 -18.11 -14.19 -10.42
N ASP A 71 -19.09 -13.98 -11.29
CA ASP A 71 -19.48 -14.98 -12.27
C ASP A 71 -18.28 -15.47 -13.07
N ASP A 72 -18.28 -16.75 -13.44
CA ASP A 72 -17.15 -17.39 -14.13
C ASP A 72 -15.81 -17.50 -13.35
N SER A 73 -15.78 -17.16 -12.09
CA SER A 73 -14.58 -17.29 -11.26
C SER A 73 -14.19 -18.73 -10.95
N ILE A 74 -15.11 -19.70 -11.06
CA ILE A 74 -14.83 -21.13 -10.99
C ILE A 74 -15.26 -21.74 -12.33
N ARG A 75 -14.33 -22.43 -12.99
CA ARG A 75 -14.58 -23.15 -14.25
C ARG A 75 -14.15 -24.59 -14.11
N VAL A 76 -15.02 -25.51 -14.43
CA VAL A 76 -14.69 -26.94 -14.49
C VAL A 76 -14.66 -27.34 -15.95
N LEU A 77 -13.51 -27.85 -16.39
CA LEU A 77 -13.26 -28.26 -17.75
C LEU A 77 -13.16 -29.80 -17.82
N ASP A 78 -13.83 -30.39 -18.77
CA ASP A 78 -13.72 -31.81 -19.07
C ASP A 78 -12.39 -32.14 -19.82
N PRO A 79 -12.06 -33.41 -20.07
CA PRO A 79 -10.85 -33.78 -20.80
C PRO A 79 -10.75 -33.20 -22.22
N ASP A 80 -11.87 -32.84 -22.84
CA ASP A 80 -11.97 -32.19 -24.15
C ASP A 80 -11.93 -30.66 -24.09
N ASN A 81 -11.62 -30.08 -22.91
CA ASN A 81 -11.58 -28.63 -22.66
C ASN A 81 -12.94 -27.94 -22.80
N LYS A 82 -14.06 -28.68 -22.65
CA LYS A 82 -15.40 -28.12 -22.62
C LYS A 82 -15.84 -27.84 -21.19
N ARG A 83 -16.68 -26.82 -21.02
CA ARG A 83 -17.20 -26.43 -19.71
C ARG A 83 -18.20 -27.44 -19.16
N ALA A 84 -17.90 -28.01 -17.99
CA ALA A 84 -18.69 -29.03 -17.29
C ALA A 84 -19.54 -28.46 -16.15
N ASP A 85 -19.33 -27.21 -15.71
CA ASP A 85 -20.08 -26.55 -14.63
C ASP A 85 -21.30 -25.77 -15.14
N THR A 86 -22.14 -25.31 -14.20
CA THR A 86 -23.36 -24.56 -14.44
C THR A 86 -23.17 -23.04 -14.49
N ALA A 87 -21.93 -22.54 -14.35
CA ALA A 87 -21.54 -21.12 -14.30
C ALA A 87 -22.09 -20.30 -13.10
N LYS A 88 -22.95 -20.86 -12.25
CA LYS A 88 -23.51 -20.18 -11.09
C LYS A 88 -22.69 -20.47 -9.85
N ILE A 89 -21.96 -19.46 -9.37
CA ILE A 89 -21.21 -19.52 -8.13
C ILE A 89 -22.14 -19.23 -6.95
N ARG A 90 -22.02 -20.01 -5.88
CA ARG A 90 -22.78 -19.87 -4.64
C ARG A 90 -21.82 -19.66 -3.49
N ASP A 91 -22.09 -18.66 -2.66
CA ASP A 91 -21.44 -18.54 -1.37
C ASP A 91 -22.05 -19.58 -0.41
N LEU A 92 -21.23 -20.47 0.08
CA LEU A 92 -21.57 -21.55 1.02
C LEU A 92 -20.92 -21.33 2.39
N GLY A 93 -20.29 -20.13 2.58
CA GLY A 93 -19.61 -19.79 3.82
C GLY A 93 -20.59 -19.66 5.00
N THR A 94 -20.15 -20.08 6.17
CA THR A 94 -20.89 -19.92 7.43
C THR A 94 -19.93 -19.46 8.52
N GLY A 95 -20.26 -18.38 9.21
CA GLY A 95 -19.45 -17.81 10.27
C GLY A 95 -18.09 -17.35 9.78
N SER A 96 -16.99 -17.96 10.24
CA SER A 96 -15.62 -17.63 9.84
C SER A 96 -15.11 -18.46 8.65
N THR A 97 -15.91 -19.42 8.15
CA THR A 97 -15.51 -20.27 7.03
C THR A 97 -15.87 -19.63 5.72
N VAL A 98 -14.86 -19.41 4.86
CA VAL A 98 -15.04 -18.86 3.51
C VAL A 98 -15.09 -20.01 2.52
N LYS A 99 -16.27 -20.31 1.97
CA LYS A 99 -16.53 -21.45 1.10
C LYS A 99 -17.38 -21.07 -0.08
N TYR A 100 -16.95 -21.39 -1.27
CA TYR A 100 -17.68 -21.17 -2.51
C TYR A 100 -17.93 -22.49 -3.24
N GLY A 101 -19.01 -22.57 -4.01
CA GLY A 101 -19.32 -23.76 -4.78
C GLY A 101 -19.91 -23.46 -6.15
N VAL A 102 -19.72 -24.37 -7.08
CA VAL A 102 -20.32 -24.36 -8.41
C VAL A 102 -20.94 -25.73 -8.71
N GLY A 103 -22.17 -25.73 -9.25
CA GLY A 103 -22.83 -26.97 -9.66
C GLY A 103 -22.20 -27.57 -10.93
N LEU A 104 -22.17 -28.89 -10.99
CA LEU A 104 -21.80 -29.62 -12.20
C LEU A 104 -23.04 -29.95 -13.05
N LYS A 105 -22.83 -30.08 -14.39
CA LYS A 105 -23.87 -30.56 -15.30
C LYS A 105 -24.12 -32.04 -15.07
N ALA A 106 -25.33 -32.49 -15.31
CA ALA A 106 -25.67 -33.91 -15.23
C ALA A 106 -25.10 -34.71 -16.40
N GLY A 107 -24.79 -36.02 -16.18
CA GLY A 107 -24.38 -36.92 -17.22
C GLY A 107 -22.94 -36.71 -17.73
N LEU A 108 -22.05 -36.25 -16.85
CA LEU A 108 -20.63 -36.07 -17.18
C LEU A 108 -19.96 -37.44 -17.39
N PRO A 109 -19.14 -37.62 -18.48
CA PRO A 109 -18.44 -38.83 -18.74
C PRO A 109 -17.28 -39.10 -17.77
N ASP A 110 -16.80 -40.33 -17.74
CA ASP A 110 -15.58 -40.70 -17.01
C ASP A 110 -14.37 -39.95 -17.59
N GLY A 111 -13.45 -39.55 -16.72
CA GLY A 111 -12.23 -38.84 -17.13
C GLY A 111 -11.74 -37.87 -16.10
N THR A 112 -10.62 -37.17 -16.41
CA THR A 112 -10.02 -36.17 -15.53
C THR A 112 -10.54 -34.78 -15.85
N TYR A 113 -11.10 -34.13 -14.84
CA TYR A 113 -11.64 -32.77 -14.88
C TYR A 113 -10.66 -31.79 -14.26
N THR A 114 -10.49 -30.61 -14.90
CA THR A 114 -9.65 -29.54 -14.39
C THR A 114 -10.55 -28.46 -13.81
N VAL A 115 -10.37 -28.15 -12.53
CA VAL A 115 -11.04 -27.05 -11.83
C VAL A 115 -10.09 -25.86 -11.81
N ALA A 116 -10.36 -24.86 -12.62
CA ALA A 116 -9.67 -23.58 -12.60
C ALA A 116 -10.48 -22.58 -11.80
N TRP A 117 -9.83 -21.86 -10.90
CA TRP A 117 -10.48 -20.85 -10.09
C TRP A 117 -9.68 -19.56 -10.06
N ARG A 118 -10.37 -18.45 -9.85
CA ARG A 118 -9.81 -17.11 -9.74
C ARG A 118 -10.63 -16.29 -8.76
N ALA A 119 -9.96 -15.49 -7.93
CA ALA A 119 -10.61 -14.65 -6.94
C ALA A 119 -9.80 -13.37 -6.71
N VAL A 120 -10.38 -12.42 -6.02
CA VAL A 120 -9.67 -11.26 -5.47
C VAL A 120 -9.70 -11.37 -3.96
N SER A 121 -8.53 -11.41 -3.34
CA SER A 121 -8.37 -11.52 -1.89
C SER A 121 -8.82 -10.23 -1.17
N ALA A 122 -8.97 -10.30 0.15
CA ALA A 122 -9.42 -9.17 0.99
C ALA A 122 -8.49 -7.94 0.90
N ASP A 123 -7.23 -8.13 0.55
CA ASP A 123 -6.22 -7.08 0.30
C ASP A 123 -6.18 -6.56 -1.14
N SER A 124 -7.20 -6.94 -1.94
CA SER A 124 -7.40 -6.50 -3.34
C SER A 124 -6.45 -7.10 -4.38
N HIS A 125 -5.72 -8.18 -4.04
CA HIS A 125 -4.87 -8.89 -5.00
C HIS A 125 -5.62 -9.99 -5.73
N PRO A 126 -5.43 -10.12 -7.05
CA PRO A 126 -5.93 -11.26 -7.79
C PRO A 126 -5.12 -12.51 -7.42
N VAL A 127 -5.84 -13.57 -7.05
CA VAL A 127 -5.31 -14.90 -6.78
C VAL A 127 -6.01 -15.89 -7.70
N SER A 128 -5.28 -16.91 -8.17
CA SER A 128 -5.82 -17.94 -9.05
C SER A 128 -5.11 -19.28 -8.83
N GLY A 129 -5.77 -20.35 -9.19
CA GLY A 129 -5.17 -21.67 -9.11
C GLY A 129 -5.97 -22.68 -9.94
N ALA A 130 -5.44 -23.88 -10.04
CA ALA A 130 -6.13 -25.00 -10.66
C ALA A 130 -5.77 -26.28 -9.92
N PHE A 131 -6.70 -27.25 -9.94
CA PHE A 131 -6.49 -28.60 -9.47
C PHE A 131 -7.32 -29.57 -10.32
N THR A 132 -7.07 -30.86 -10.17
CA THR A 132 -7.74 -31.89 -10.96
C THR A 132 -8.48 -32.89 -10.05
N PHE A 133 -9.55 -33.47 -10.56
CA PHE A 133 -10.18 -34.67 -10.00
C PHE A 133 -10.65 -35.55 -11.16
N SER A 134 -10.88 -36.83 -10.92
CA SER A 134 -11.33 -37.78 -11.93
C SER A 134 -12.66 -38.42 -11.56
N ILE A 135 -13.53 -38.60 -12.54
CA ILE A 135 -14.74 -39.40 -12.43
C ILE A 135 -14.46 -40.74 -13.06
N GLY A 136 -14.69 -41.86 -12.36
CA GLY A 136 -14.37 -43.18 -12.82
C GLY A 136 -12.88 -43.43 -13.02
N ALA A 137 -12.39 -43.42 -14.23
CA ALA A 137 -10.99 -43.66 -14.58
C ALA A 137 -10.28 -42.33 -14.98
N PRO A 138 -9.03 -42.08 -14.51
CA PRO A 138 -8.26 -40.91 -14.94
C PRO A 138 -7.97 -40.93 -16.45
N SER A 139 -8.09 -39.74 -17.10
CA SER A 139 -7.71 -39.55 -18.50
C SER A 139 -6.20 -39.42 -18.67
N LYS A 140 -5.69 -39.74 -19.88
CA LYS A 140 -4.29 -39.51 -20.23
C LYS A 140 -3.97 -38.05 -20.57
N THR A 141 -4.99 -37.21 -20.81
CA THR A 141 -4.90 -35.79 -21.12
C THR A 141 -5.65 -34.98 -20.08
N THR A 142 -5.08 -33.85 -19.66
CA THR A 142 -5.72 -32.86 -18.83
C THR A 142 -6.01 -31.61 -19.64
N ALA A 143 -7.11 -30.92 -19.35
CA ALA A 143 -7.47 -29.66 -20.00
C ALA A 143 -6.43 -28.59 -19.74
N ALA A 144 -6.05 -27.83 -20.78
CA ALA A 144 -5.20 -26.66 -20.60
C ALA A 144 -5.98 -25.53 -19.90
N VAL A 145 -5.49 -25.05 -18.79
CA VAL A 145 -6.09 -23.90 -18.11
C VAL A 145 -5.78 -22.64 -18.91
N PRO A 146 -6.79 -21.85 -19.31
CA PRO A 146 -6.55 -20.57 -19.97
C PRO A 146 -5.80 -19.62 -19.05
N ASP A 147 -4.75 -18.99 -19.53
CA ASP A 147 -3.86 -18.07 -18.77
C ASP A 147 -4.51 -16.67 -18.58
N GLU A 148 -5.83 -16.63 -18.38
CA GLU A 148 -6.57 -15.38 -18.12
C GLU A 148 -6.39 -14.95 -16.66
N LYS A 149 -5.54 -13.95 -16.45
CA LYS A 149 -5.34 -13.36 -15.12
C LYS A 149 -6.57 -12.53 -14.70
N VAL A 150 -7.10 -12.77 -13.50
CA VAL A 150 -8.09 -11.89 -12.85
C VAL A 150 -7.50 -10.49 -12.73
N GLY A 151 -8.29 -9.47 -13.01
CA GLY A 151 -7.80 -8.09 -13.02
C GLY A 151 -6.84 -7.78 -14.17
N GLY A 152 -6.73 -8.68 -15.18
CA GLY A 152 -5.94 -8.45 -16.38
C GLY A 152 -6.68 -7.65 -17.47
N GLY A 153 -6.05 -7.49 -18.62
CA GLY A 153 -6.61 -6.81 -19.78
C GLY A 153 -6.86 -5.31 -19.57
N LEU A 154 -7.83 -4.76 -20.31
CA LEU A 154 -8.15 -3.33 -20.30
C LEU A 154 -8.64 -2.85 -18.92
N VAL A 155 -9.51 -3.63 -18.27
CA VAL A 155 -10.08 -3.26 -16.96
C VAL A 155 -9.00 -3.19 -15.89
N GLY A 156 -8.08 -4.15 -15.84
CA GLY A 156 -6.95 -4.13 -14.92
C GLY A 156 -6.06 -2.92 -15.13
N THR A 157 -5.70 -2.64 -16.40
CA THR A 157 -4.89 -1.47 -16.74
C THR A 157 -5.58 -0.15 -16.32
N LEU A 158 -6.89 -0.01 -16.56
CA LEU A 158 -7.65 1.16 -16.13
C LEU A 158 -7.72 1.28 -14.61
N TYR A 159 -7.89 0.17 -13.91
CA TYR A 159 -7.88 0.15 -12.45
C TYR A 159 -6.53 0.59 -11.87
N ASP A 160 -5.41 0.13 -12.44
CA ASP A 160 -4.07 0.52 -12.02
C ASP A 160 -3.79 2.01 -12.32
N ILE A 161 -4.21 2.52 -13.47
CA ILE A 161 -4.11 3.94 -13.80
C ILE A 161 -4.91 4.78 -12.79
N THR A 162 -6.15 4.40 -12.47
CA THR A 162 -6.96 5.13 -11.49
C THR A 162 -6.39 5.04 -10.09
N ARG A 163 -5.79 3.92 -9.70
CA ARG A 163 -5.03 3.78 -8.44
C ARG A 163 -3.85 4.75 -8.40
N TYR A 164 -3.07 4.83 -9.47
CA TYR A 164 -1.95 5.79 -9.58
C TYR A 164 -2.43 7.24 -9.47
N LEU A 165 -3.53 7.60 -10.13
CA LEU A 165 -4.14 8.92 -10.05
C LEU A 165 -4.65 9.23 -8.64
N ALA A 166 -5.20 8.25 -7.92
CA ALA A 166 -5.65 8.41 -6.55
C ALA A 166 -4.47 8.74 -5.61
N TYR A 167 -3.35 8.01 -5.68
CA TYR A 167 -2.14 8.32 -4.91
C TYR A 167 -1.59 9.71 -5.25
N THR A 168 -1.52 10.03 -6.54
CA THR A 168 -1.07 11.36 -6.99
C THR A 168 -1.98 12.47 -6.44
N GLY A 169 -3.30 12.30 -6.55
CA GLY A 169 -4.28 13.24 -6.01
C GLY A 169 -4.13 13.46 -4.51
N PHE A 170 -3.94 12.37 -3.74
CA PHE A 170 -3.69 12.44 -2.30
C PHE A 170 -2.40 13.20 -1.96
N ILE A 171 -1.31 12.91 -2.66
CA ILE A 171 -0.02 13.57 -2.47
C ILE A 171 -0.14 15.08 -2.72
N LEU A 172 -0.82 15.49 -3.80
CA LEU A 172 -0.99 16.90 -4.15
C LEU A 172 -1.92 17.62 -3.16
N LEU A 173 -3.02 16.98 -2.76
CA LEU A 173 -3.98 17.53 -1.80
C LEU A 173 -3.34 17.74 -0.43
N VAL A 174 -2.81 16.67 0.16
CA VAL A 174 -2.28 16.69 1.53
C VAL A 174 -0.97 17.46 1.60
N GLY A 175 -0.04 17.20 0.67
CA GLY A 175 1.27 17.86 0.68
C GLY A 175 1.20 19.32 0.29
N GLY A 176 0.32 19.71 -0.65
CA GLY A 176 0.07 21.10 -0.99
C GLY A 176 -0.50 21.88 0.20
N THR A 177 -1.47 21.29 0.89
CA THR A 177 -2.07 21.86 2.11
C THR A 177 -1.05 21.96 3.25
N ALA A 178 -0.28 20.89 3.49
CA ALA A 178 0.76 20.87 4.50
C ALA A 178 1.84 21.93 4.25
N PHE A 179 2.25 22.12 2.99
CA PHE A 179 3.18 23.18 2.61
C PHE A 179 2.64 24.58 2.95
N ILE A 180 1.38 24.85 2.61
CA ILE A 180 0.73 26.13 2.91
C ILE A 180 0.67 26.37 4.42
N LEU A 181 0.17 25.42 5.21
CA LEU A 181 -0.05 25.61 6.64
C LEU A 181 1.24 25.61 7.46
N LEU A 182 2.20 24.72 7.12
CA LEU A 182 3.40 24.51 7.94
C LEU A 182 4.61 25.33 7.48
N CYS A 183 4.71 25.60 6.17
CA CYS A 183 5.90 26.23 5.59
C CYS A 183 5.64 27.69 5.21
N TRP A 184 4.55 27.96 4.50
CA TRP A 184 4.30 29.26 3.89
C TRP A 184 2.82 29.66 3.93
N GLN A 185 2.37 30.24 5.03
CA GLN A 185 0.95 30.57 5.28
C GLN A 185 0.39 31.57 4.24
N ARG A 186 1.19 32.56 3.80
CA ARG A 186 0.82 33.48 2.73
C ARG A 186 0.57 32.76 1.39
N GLY A 187 1.03 31.53 1.24
CA GLY A 187 0.75 30.68 0.08
C GLY A 187 -0.74 30.38 -0.12
N ALA A 188 -1.56 30.51 0.94
CA ALA A 188 -3.01 30.33 0.86
C ALA A 188 -3.69 31.31 -0.11
N SER A 189 -3.14 32.52 -0.32
CA SER A 189 -3.63 33.52 -1.26
C SER A 189 -3.07 33.35 -2.68
N VAL A 190 -2.12 32.42 -2.89
CA VAL A 190 -1.42 32.21 -4.16
C VAL A 190 -2.23 31.27 -5.06
N ARG A 191 -2.90 31.82 -6.07
CA ARG A 191 -3.77 31.08 -7.01
C ARG A 191 -3.15 29.77 -7.59
N PRO A 192 -1.87 29.71 -8.01
CA PRO A 192 -1.27 28.44 -8.46
C PRO A 192 -1.25 27.35 -7.39
N LEU A 193 -1.05 27.67 -6.11
CA LEU A 193 -1.09 26.70 -5.02
C LEU A 193 -2.52 26.28 -4.68
N GLN A 194 -3.48 27.21 -4.72
CA GLN A 194 -4.90 26.87 -4.60
C GLN A 194 -5.32 25.86 -5.68
N ARG A 195 -4.93 26.12 -6.93
CA ARG A 195 -5.22 25.21 -8.06
C ARG A 195 -4.58 23.83 -7.86
N LEU A 196 -3.35 23.77 -7.35
CA LEU A 196 -2.68 22.50 -7.05
C LEU A 196 -3.50 21.65 -6.08
N VAL A 197 -3.92 22.22 -4.96
CA VAL A 197 -4.68 21.53 -3.92
C VAL A 197 -6.06 21.11 -4.44
N VAL A 198 -6.76 21.99 -5.15
CA VAL A 198 -8.07 21.69 -5.76
C VAL A 198 -7.95 20.60 -6.83
N GLN A 199 -6.93 20.65 -7.68
CA GLN A 199 -6.68 19.61 -8.69
C GLN A 199 -6.35 18.28 -8.03
N GLY A 200 -5.57 18.27 -6.92
CA GLY A 200 -5.33 17.09 -6.11
C GLY A 200 -6.62 16.48 -5.57
N TRP A 201 -7.50 17.31 -5.02
CA TRP A 201 -8.81 16.89 -4.53
C TRP A 201 -9.70 16.33 -5.66
N LEU A 202 -9.80 17.03 -6.79
CA LEU A 202 -10.58 16.57 -7.94
C LEU A 202 -10.05 15.24 -8.49
N ALA A 203 -8.74 15.11 -8.65
CA ALA A 203 -8.11 13.89 -9.14
C ALA A 203 -8.38 12.70 -8.21
N LEU A 204 -8.24 12.90 -6.88
CA LEU A 204 -8.50 11.85 -5.91
C LEU A 204 -9.98 11.45 -5.87
N THR A 205 -10.89 12.42 -5.96
CA THR A 205 -12.34 12.15 -5.97
C THR A 205 -12.74 11.38 -7.24
N ALA A 206 -12.32 11.86 -8.41
CA ALA A 206 -12.62 11.22 -9.68
C ALA A 206 -12.02 9.81 -9.76
N ALA A 207 -10.77 9.64 -9.30
CA ALA A 207 -10.12 8.33 -9.26
C ALA A 207 -10.82 7.36 -8.29
N THR A 208 -11.28 7.84 -7.12
CA THR A 208 -12.01 7.01 -6.16
C THR A 208 -13.36 6.56 -6.72
N LEU A 209 -14.09 7.45 -7.39
CA LEU A 209 -15.34 7.10 -8.08
C LEU A 209 -15.09 6.08 -9.20
N ALA A 210 -14.06 6.30 -10.02
CA ALA A 210 -13.68 5.38 -11.08
C ALA A 210 -13.30 4.00 -10.53
N MET A 211 -12.51 3.93 -9.44
CA MET A 211 -12.17 2.66 -8.78
C MET A 211 -13.41 1.95 -8.24
N LEU A 212 -14.39 2.67 -7.69
CA LEU A 212 -15.63 2.08 -7.20
C LEU A 212 -16.43 1.44 -8.35
N LEU A 213 -16.58 2.13 -9.48
CA LEU A 213 -17.27 1.64 -10.67
C LEU A 213 -16.53 0.47 -11.34
N LEU A 214 -15.20 0.56 -11.44
CA LEU A 214 -14.38 -0.49 -12.05
C LEU A 214 -14.23 -1.73 -11.17
N ARG A 215 -14.66 -1.68 -9.89
CA ARG A 215 -14.47 -2.81 -8.97
C ARG A 215 -15.20 -4.05 -9.40
N THR A 216 -16.47 -3.94 -9.82
CA THR A 216 -17.28 -5.07 -10.33
C THR A 216 -16.61 -5.78 -11.50
N PRO A 217 -16.27 -5.11 -12.62
CA PRO A 217 -15.59 -5.80 -13.71
C PRO A 217 -14.17 -6.26 -13.36
N TYR A 218 -13.48 -5.59 -12.44
CA TYR A 218 -12.13 -5.99 -12.00
C TYR A 218 -12.13 -7.30 -11.21
N THR A 219 -13.12 -7.51 -10.34
CA THR A 219 -13.23 -8.74 -9.53
C THR A 219 -13.96 -9.87 -10.25
N GLY A 220 -14.70 -9.58 -11.31
CA GLY A 220 -15.58 -10.52 -12.00
C GLY A 220 -15.22 -10.77 -13.46
N SER A 221 -16.08 -10.33 -14.36
CA SER A 221 -16.07 -10.70 -15.78
C SER A 221 -14.94 -10.12 -16.63
N GLY A 222 -14.28 -9.05 -16.19
CA GLY A 222 -13.33 -8.29 -17.00
C GLY A 222 -13.98 -7.42 -18.09
N LYS A 223 -15.32 -7.35 -18.17
CA LYS A 223 -16.05 -6.57 -19.17
C LYS A 223 -16.35 -5.18 -18.66
N LEU A 224 -15.89 -4.14 -19.37
CA LEU A 224 -16.08 -2.75 -18.95
C LEU A 224 -17.55 -2.34 -18.79
N ALA A 225 -18.47 -2.97 -19.54
CA ALA A 225 -19.90 -2.71 -19.44
C ALA A 225 -20.46 -2.97 -18.03
N ASP A 226 -19.91 -3.94 -17.31
CA ASP A 226 -20.37 -4.31 -15.96
C ASP A 226 -20.00 -3.28 -14.89
N ALA A 227 -19.22 -2.24 -15.26
CA ALA A 227 -18.99 -1.07 -14.41
C ALA A 227 -20.29 -0.29 -14.07
N PHE A 228 -21.33 -0.46 -14.86
CA PHE A 228 -22.64 0.19 -14.69
C PHE A 228 -23.72 -0.78 -14.19
N ASP A 229 -23.35 -2.00 -13.83
CA ASP A 229 -24.26 -2.96 -13.21
C ASP A 229 -24.55 -2.56 -11.76
N LEU A 230 -25.81 -2.19 -11.49
CA LEU A 230 -26.25 -1.75 -10.16
C LEU A 230 -26.24 -2.89 -9.15
N GLY A 231 -26.49 -4.13 -9.57
CA GLY A 231 -26.42 -5.30 -8.70
C GLY A 231 -24.99 -5.53 -8.23
N GLY A 232 -24.05 -5.60 -9.17
CA GLY A 232 -22.64 -5.73 -8.86
C GLY A 232 -22.08 -4.56 -8.04
N LEU A 233 -22.58 -3.34 -8.25
CA LEU A 233 -22.20 -2.19 -7.42
C LEU A 233 -22.70 -2.35 -5.98
N GLN A 234 -23.91 -2.83 -5.77
CA GLN A 234 -24.44 -3.12 -4.44
C GLN A 234 -23.59 -4.16 -3.70
N ASP A 235 -23.20 -5.23 -4.40
CA ASP A 235 -22.34 -6.27 -3.85
C ASP A 235 -20.97 -5.69 -3.45
N VAL A 236 -20.36 -4.84 -4.30
CA VAL A 236 -19.10 -4.15 -3.98
C VAL A 236 -19.23 -3.32 -2.70
N LEU A 237 -20.35 -2.61 -2.48
CA LEU A 237 -20.53 -1.77 -1.28
C LEU A 237 -20.52 -2.58 0.01
N THR A 238 -20.88 -3.86 -0.03
CA THR A 238 -20.83 -4.76 1.14
C THR A 238 -19.41 -5.28 1.43
N THR A 239 -18.50 -5.15 0.47
CA THR A 239 -17.10 -5.57 0.64
C THR A 239 -16.29 -4.58 1.47
N LYS A 240 -15.22 -5.07 2.12
CA LYS A 240 -14.26 -4.25 2.87
C LYS A 240 -13.65 -3.14 2.00
N THR A 241 -13.26 -3.46 0.77
CA THR A 241 -12.70 -2.49 -0.19
C THR A 241 -13.74 -1.45 -0.62
N GLY A 242 -14.98 -1.86 -0.91
CA GLY A 242 -16.06 -0.94 -1.25
C GLY A 242 -16.38 0.02 -0.11
N ALA A 243 -16.47 -0.48 1.13
CA ALA A 243 -16.68 0.34 2.32
C ALA A 243 -15.52 1.36 2.52
N ALA A 244 -14.27 0.96 2.25
CA ALA A 244 -13.13 1.89 2.31
C ALA A 244 -13.21 2.99 1.24
N LEU A 245 -13.63 2.66 0.00
CA LEU A 245 -13.81 3.65 -1.07
C LEU A 245 -14.93 4.63 -0.76
N VAL A 246 -16.07 4.17 -0.23
CA VAL A 246 -17.19 5.04 0.21
C VAL A 246 -16.75 5.93 1.37
N SER A 247 -16.07 5.39 2.36
CA SER A 247 -15.52 6.17 3.48
C SER A 247 -14.56 7.26 2.98
N ARG A 248 -13.74 6.95 1.97
CA ARG A 248 -12.87 7.92 1.31
C ARG A 248 -13.65 9.05 0.65
N LEU A 249 -14.74 8.76 -0.06
CA LEU A 249 -15.60 9.78 -0.68
C LEU A 249 -16.24 10.70 0.38
N LEU A 250 -16.69 10.15 1.51
CA LEU A 250 -17.23 10.96 2.61
C LEU A 250 -16.16 11.88 3.21
N LEU A 251 -14.96 11.37 3.43
CA LEU A 251 -13.82 12.16 3.90
C LEU A 251 -13.38 13.22 2.89
N LEU A 252 -13.52 12.95 1.59
CA LEU A 252 -13.28 13.94 0.53
C LEU A 252 -14.35 15.04 0.53
N GLY A 253 -15.59 14.75 0.93
CA GLY A 253 -16.60 15.76 1.22
C GLY A 253 -16.16 16.69 2.38
N ALA A 254 -15.64 16.13 3.48
CA ALA A 254 -15.07 16.90 4.57
C ALA A 254 -13.83 17.71 4.12
N ALA A 255 -12.97 17.14 3.27
CA ALA A 255 -11.83 17.83 2.68
C ALA A 255 -12.25 19.02 1.80
N ALA A 256 -13.38 18.92 1.08
CA ALA A 256 -13.92 20.04 0.30
C ALA A 256 -14.31 21.23 1.20
N LEU A 257 -14.97 20.97 2.33
CA LEU A 257 -15.29 22.00 3.32
C LEU A 257 -14.00 22.62 3.91
N PHE A 258 -13.03 21.80 4.22
CA PHE A 258 -11.72 22.25 4.68
C PHE A 258 -11.03 23.17 3.64
N ILE A 259 -11.01 22.80 2.36
CA ILE A 259 -10.49 23.59 1.25
C ILE A 259 -11.23 24.94 1.15
N ALA A 260 -12.54 24.92 1.28
CA ALA A 260 -13.36 26.15 1.24
C ALA A 260 -13.00 27.11 2.37
N VAL A 261 -12.78 26.62 3.58
CA VAL A 261 -12.33 27.44 4.73
C VAL A 261 -10.89 27.91 4.53
N LEU A 262 -9.98 27.05 4.08
CA LEU A 262 -8.57 27.38 3.85
C LEU A 262 -8.41 28.49 2.80
N PHE A 263 -9.10 28.40 1.67
CA PHE A 263 -8.97 29.37 0.57
C PHE A 263 -10.01 30.51 0.60
N GLY A 264 -11.02 30.37 1.46
CA GLY A 264 -11.99 31.45 1.74
C GLY A 264 -11.54 32.31 2.93
N THR A 265 -11.89 31.89 4.12
CA THR A 265 -11.73 32.69 5.35
C THR A 265 -10.26 32.87 5.73
N TYR A 266 -9.47 31.79 5.72
CA TYR A 266 -8.06 31.84 6.11
C TYR A 266 -7.22 32.65 5.15
N ALA A 267 -7.37 32.45 3.82
CA ALA A 267 -6.63 33.19 2.80
C ALA A 267 -6.93 34.70 2.83
N ARG A 268 -8.17 35.11 3.13
CA ARG A 268 -8.53 36.53 3.26
C ARG A 268 -7.85 37.20 4.47
N ARG A 269 -7.69 36.49 5.58
CA ARG A 269 -7.01 37.01 6.77
C ARG A 269 -5.48 37.09 6.59
N GLU A 270 -4.92 36.37 5.61
CA GLU A 270 -3.50 36.41 5.27
C GLU A 270 -3.16 37.42 4.15
N ALA A 271 -4.16 37.94 3.44
CA ALA A 271 -3.95 39.01 2.49
C ALA A 271 -3.49 40.28 3.23
N PRO A 272 -2.46 41.02 2.73
CA PRO A 272 -2.09 42.30 3.30
C PRO A 272 -3.32 43.22 3.26
N GLU A 273 -3.66 43.84 4.37
CA GLU A 273 -4.59 44.97 4.38
C GLU A 273 -3.95 46.06 3.49
N GLU A 274 -4.48 46.27 2.29
CA GLU A 274 -4.24 47.54 1.57
C GLU A 274 -4.80 48.64 2.50
N LYS A 275 -3.91 49.35 3.18
CA LYS A 275 -4.25 50.58 3.87
C LYS A 275 -4.90 51.45 2.84
N GLY A 276 -6.21 51.57 2.92
CA GLY A 276 -6.97 52.65 2.30
C GLY A 276 -6.52 53.96 2.96
N GLU A 277 -5.54 54.57 2.36
CA GLU A 277 -5.12 55.93 2.61
C GLU A 277 -6.04 56.88 1.85
N GLU A 278 -7.23 57.07 2.44
CA GLU A 278 -8.06 58.27 2.22
C GLU A 278 -8.70 58.62 3.55
N ALA A 279 -7.86 59.13 4.46
CA ALA A 279 -8.34 59.94 5.55
C ALA A 279 -8.42 61.41 5.03
N ASN A 280 -9.62 61.82 4.70
CA ASN A 280 -9.98 63.20 4.54
C ASN A 280 -9.82 63.92 5.92
N PRO A 281 -8.99 64.97 6.09
CA PRO A 281 -8.92 65.71 7.30
C PRO A 281 -9.93 66.88 7.22
N GLY A 282 -11.10 66.69 7.83
CA GLY A 282 -12.12 67.70 7.90
C GLY A 282 -13.14 67.47 9.00
N GLU A 283 -13.00 68.30 10.06
CA GLU A 283 -14.02 68.80 10.98
C GLU A 283 -14.68 67.89 12.04
N GLY A 284 -14.60 68.41 13.26
CA GLY A 284 -15.67 68.31 14.23
C GLY A 284 -15.30 67.69 15.58
N THR A 285 -14.74 68.52 16.46
CA THR A 285 -14.72 68.34 17.90
C THR A 285 -16.16 68.27 18.45
N GLU A 286 -16.60 67.20 19.03
CA GLU A 286 -17.61 67.22 20.08
C GLU A 286 -17.31 66.15 21.15
N GLU A 287 -17.05 66.68 22.34
CA GLU A 287 -16.83 65.99 23.60
C GLU A 287 -18.15 65.38 24.07
N SER A 288 -18.25 64.07 24.16
CA SER A 288 -19.36 63.37 24.82
C SER A 288 -18.81 62.37 25.82
N THR A 289 -18.78 62.84 27.08
CA THR A 289 -18.59 62.04 28.28
C THR A 289 -19.75 61.09 28.46
N GLY A 290 -19.52 59.78 28.09
CA GLY A 290 -20.44 58.71 28.36
C GLY A 290 -19.70 57.52 28.99
N THR A 291 -19.85 57.41 30.31
CA THR A 291 -19.40 56.26 31.10
C THR A 291 -20.06 54.98 30.60
N ARG A 292 -19.29 54.12 29.91
CA ARG A 292 -19.71 52.76 29.60
C ARG A 292 -19.08 51.79 30.59
N GLU A 293 -19.92 51.20 31.40
CA GLU A 293 -19.67 50.04 32.22
C GLU A 293 -19.08 48.90 31.33
N SER A 294 -17.85 48.52 31.59
CA SER A 294 -17.15 47.43 30.90
C SER A 294 -17.60 46.12 31.55
N THR A 295 -18.56 45.44 30.91
CA THR A 295 -18.72 44.00 31.06
C THR A 295 -17.56 43.33 30.34
N GLY A 296 -16.64 42.78 31.15
CA GLY A 296 -15.40 42.13 30.67
C GLY A 296 -15.64 40.84 29.88
N THR A 297 -15.88 40.98 28.62
CA THR A 297 -15.57 39.93 27.62
C THR A 297 -14.19 40.26 27.09
N ALA A 298 -13.18 39.45 27.42
CA ALA A 298 -11.83 39.61 26.92
C ALA A 298 -11.87 39.56 25.38
N GLU A 299 -11.76 40.74 24.77
CA GLU A 299 -11.67 40.90 23.31
C GLU A 299 -10.37 40.23 22.85
N LYS A 300 -10.49 39.04 22.24
CA LYS A 300 -9.33 38.31 21.69
C LYS A 300 -8.67 39.18 20.63
N THR A 301 -7.39 39.48 20.84
CA THR A 301 -6.61 40.23 19.85
C THR A 301 -6.63 39.52 18.49
N PRO A 302 -6.66 40.24 17.35
CA PRO A 302 -6.73 39.64 16.00
C PRO A 302 -5.64 38.61 15.70
N SER A 303 -4.48 38.70 16.35
CA SER A 303 -3.38 37.76 16.28
C SER A 303 -3.69 36.39 16.95
N THR A 304 -4.47 36.42 18.06
CA THR A 304 -4.86 35.19 18.77
C THR A 304 -5.89 34.39 17.97
N GLU A 305 -6.91 35.06 17.41
CA GLU A 305 -7.90 34.39 16.54
C GLU A 305 -7.29 33.77 15.30
N LYS A 306 -6.27 34.40 14.72
CA LYS A 306 -5.54 33.91 13.56
C LYS A 306 -4.77 32.62 13.89
N ASN A 307 -4.09 32.59 15.03
CA ASN A 307 -3.36 31.41 15.49
C ASN A 307 -4.30 30.25 15.84
N ASP A 308 -5.45 30.55 16.46
CA ASP A 308 -6.48 29.58 16.80
C ASP A 308 -7.06 28.92 15.53
N LEU A 309 -7.33 29.73 14.48
CA LEU A 309 -7.82 29.22 13.21
C LEU A 309 -6.77 28.36 12.48
N ALA A 310 -5.51 28.81 12.45
CA ALA A 310 -4.40 28.04 11.86
C ALA A 310 -4.19 26.70 12.58
N PHE A 311 -4.28 26.68 13.90
CA PHE A 311 -4.18 25.47 14.71
C PHE A 311 -5.37 24.53 14.46
N GLY A 312 -6.59 25.07 14.44
CA GLY A 312 -7.81 24.29 14.15
C GLY A 312 -7.78 23.67 12.74
N LEU A 313 -7.34 24.43 11.73
CA LEU A 313 -7.14 23.91 10.36
C LEU A 313 -6.03 22.85 10.32
N GLY A 314 -4.91 23.05 11.02
CA GLY A 314 -3.83 22.08 11.09
C GLY A 314 -4.29 20.76 11.69
N MET A 315 -5.00 20.80 12.81
CA MET A 315 -5.53 19.60 13.49
C MET A 315 -6.61 18.92 12.65
N GLY A 316 -7.63 19.65 12.21
CA GLY A 316 -8.73 19.10 11.40
C GLY A 316 -8.25 18.54 10.08
N GLY A 317 -7.33 19.25 9.41
CA GLY A 317 -6.70 18.77 8.16
C GLY A 317 -5.90 17.49 8.36
N THR A 318 -5.18 17.38 9.49
CA THR A 318 -4.42 16.15 9.82
C THR A 318 -5.35 14.97 10.06
N VAL A 319 -6.46 15.17 10.79
CA VAL A 319 -7.46 14.11 11.03
C VAL A 319 -8.08 13.62 9.72
N VAL A 320 -8.49 14.54 8.84
CA VAL A 320 -9.06 14.19 7.53
C VAL A 320 -8.03 13.48 6.66
N ALA A 321 -6.80 13.97 6.59
CA ALA A 321 -5.73 13.36 5.83
C ALA A 321 -5.38 11.95 6.34
N ALA A 322 -5.29 11.76 7.66
CA ALA A 322 -5.07 10.46 8.29
C ALA A 322 -6.24 9.50 8.03
N GLY A 323 -7.48 9.98 8.11
CA GLY A 323 -8.67 9.20 7.77
C GLY A 323 -8.66 8.74 6.32
N ILE A 324 -8.34 9.62 5.36
CA ILE A 324 -8.20 9.25 3.95
C ILE A 324 -7.07 8.20 3.77
N ALA A 325 -5.90 8.39 4.40
CA ALA A 325 -4.81 7.42 4.36
C ALA A 325 -5.21 6.07 4.97
N ALA A 326 -5.97 6.07 6.07
CA ALA A 326 -6.46 4.86 6.71
C ALA A 326 -7.37 4.03 5.80
N THR A 327 -8.07 4.64 4.83
CA THR A 327 -8.87 3.89 3.86
C THR A 327 -8.03 3.02 2.93
N TRP A 328 -6.76 3.39 2.64
CA TRP A 328 -5.81 2.52 1.95
C TRP A 328 -5.32 1.40 2.86
N ALA A 329 -4.89 1.75 4.08
CA ALA A 329 -4.44 0.76 5.05
C ALA A 329 -5.51 -0.32 5.33
N LEU A 330 -6.80 0.03 5.27
CA LEU A 330 -7.93 -0.90 5.40
C LEU A 330 -8.13 -1.79 4.16
N ALA A 331 -7.88 -1.25 2.96
CA ALA A 331 -8.16 -1.93 1.69
C ALA A 331 -6.98 -2.73 1.12
N GLU A 332 -5.78 -2.60 1.71
CA GLU A 332 -4.54 -3.19 1.21
C GLU A 332 -3.84 -4.06 2.28
N HIS A 333 -2.64 -4.53 1.98
CA HIS A 333 -1.81 -5.46 2.79
C HIS A 333 -1.65 -5.09 4.27
N ALA A 334 -1.79 -3.81 4.63
CA ALA A 334 -1.65 -3.39 6.01
C ALA A 334 -2.74 -3.99 6.93
N SER A 335 -3.90 -4.31 6.37
CA SER A 335 -5.04 -4.87 7.12
C SER A 335 -5.06 -6.39 7.24
N THR A 336 -4.16 -7.07 6.53
CA THR A 336 -4.04 -8.54 6.47
C THR A 336 -2.64 -8.99 6.91
N GLY A 337 -2.43 -10.28 7.13
CA GLY A 337 -1.12 -10.84 7.47
C GLY A 337 -0.63 -10.53 8.89
N ILE A 338 0.68 -10.40 9.06
CA ILE A 338 1.34 -10.28 10.37
C ILE A 338 1.09 -8.89 10.98
N GLN A 339 0.62 -8.83 12.24
CA GLN A 339 0.48 -7.62 13.05
C GLN A 339 -0.35 -6.48 12.40
N PRO A 340 -1.59 -6.68 11.94
CA PRO A 340 -2.36 -5.64 11.27
C PRO A 340 -2.60 -4.41 12.16
N GLY A 341 -2.73 -4.58 13.47
CA GLY A 341 -2.90 -3.49 14.43
C GLY A 341 -1.72 -2.50 14.49
N VAL A 342 -0.49 -2.93 14.12
CA VAL A 342 0.69 -2.06 14.01
C VAL A 342 0.90 -1.63 12.56
N ALA A 343 0.67 -2.54 11.62
CA ALA A 343 0.89 -2.29 10.20
C ALA A 343 0.03 -1.14 9.66
N MET A 344 -1.25 -1.07 10.06
CA MET A 344 -2.15 -0.02 9.60
C MET A 344 -1.73 1.40 10.06
N PRO A 345 -1.43 1.68 11.34
CA PRO A 345 -0.89 2.97 11.76
C PRO A 345 0.43 3.34 11.09
N VAL A 346 1.33 2.34 10.90
CA VAL A 346 2.61 2.55 10.22
C VAL A 346 2.39 2.92 8.75
N ASP A 347 1.45 2.29 8.07
CA ASP A 347 1.11 2.58 6.68
C ASP A 347 0.49 3.97 6.53
N VAL A 348 -0.44 4.34 7.41
CA VAL A 348 -1.00 5.71 7.48
C VAL A 348 0.11 6.74 7.65
N LEU A 349 1.05 6.50 8.57
CA LEU A 349 2.16 7.41 8.82
C LEU A 349 3.10 7.49 7.61
N HIS A 350 3.35 6.36 6.94
CA HIS A 350 4.13 6.29 5.71
C HIS A 350 3.50 7.14 4.60
N LEU A 351 2.19 6.97 4.34
CA LEU A 351 1.45 7.73 3.33
C LEU A 351 1.44 9.23 3.63
N LEU A 352 1.22 9.64 4.87
CA LEU A 352 1.27 11.05 5.28
C LEU A 352 2.66 11.65 5.09
N ALA A 353 3.71 10.90 5.40
CA ALA A 353 5.10 11.34 5.22
C ALA A 353 5.45 11.49 3.73
N VAL A 354 5.04 10.52 2.87
CA VAL A 354 5.18 10.62 1.40
C VAL A 354 4.46 11.86 0.89
N ALA A 355 3.19 12.05 1.27
CA ALA A 355 2.39 13.18 0.80
C ALA A 355 2.99 14.51 1.23
N THR A 356 3.41 14.64 2.47
CA THR A 356 4.04 15.87 3.01
C THR A 356 5.34 16.18 2.27
N TRP A 357 6.17 15.17 1.99
CA TRP A 357 7.43 15.37 1.31
C TRP A 357 7.25 15.65 -0.20
N LEU A 358 6.67 14.73 -0.96
CA LEU A 358 6.55 14.85 -2.42
C LEU A 358 5.55 15.93 -2.85
N GLY A 359 4.41 16.03 -2.16
CA GLY A 359 3.43 17.07 -2.44
C GLY A 359 3.91 18.44 -2.02
N GLY A 360 4.63 18.55 -0.89
CA GLY A 360 5.29 19.78 -0.47
C GLY A 360 6.41 20.20 -1.43
N LEU A 361 7.19 19.25 -1.98
CA LEU A 361 8.19 19.48 -3.01
C LEU A 361 7.54 20.05 -4.29
N THR A 362 6.40 19.47 -4.70
CA THR A 362 5.61 19.94 -5.84
C THR A 362 5.08 21.36 -5.61
N ALA A 363 4.57 21.64 -4.40
CA ALA A 363 4.09 22.96 -4.01
C ALA A 363 5.23 24.00 -4.01
N LEU A 364 6.40 23.64 -3.46
CA LEU A 364 7.60 24.46 -3.51
C LEU A 364 8.03 24.76 -4.96
N LEU A 365 8.04 23.75 -5.82
CA LEU A 365 8.39 23.90 -7.23
C LEU A 365 7.44 24.89 -7.92
N ILE A 366 6.12 24.73 -7.71
CA ILE A 366 5.12 25.66 -8.26
C ILE A 366 5.33 27.07 -7.70
N ALA A 367 5.61 27.22 -6.42
CA ALA A 367 5.88 28.52 -5.83
C ALA A 367 7.14 29.17 -6.43
N LEU A 368 8.23 28.42 -6.64
CA LEU A 368 9.45 28.90 -7.26
C LEU A 368 9.26 29.36 -8.72
N TYR A 369 8.35 28.71 -9.47
CA TYR A 369 8.10 29.07 -10.86
C TYR A 369 7.01 30.13 -11.04
N LYS A 370 5.95 30.10 -10.22
CA LYS A 370 4.73 30.90 -10.48
C LYS A 370 4.43 31.95 -9.41
N ALA A 371 4.95 31.82 -8.17
CA ALA A 371 4.73 32.86 -7.18
C ALA A 371 5.69 34.05 -7.40
N PRO A 372 5.23 35.29 -7.22
CA PRO A 372 6.08 36.46 -7.37
C PRO A 372 7.22 36.52 -6.35
N PHE A 373 6.95 36.08 -5.13
CA PHE A 373 7.88 36.08 -4.02
C PHE A 373 7.66 34.82 -3.14
N ILE A 374 8.73 34.21 -2.66
CA ILE A 374 8.73 33.17 -1.65
C ILE A 374 9.80 33.49 -0.60
N GLU A 375 9.43 33.42 0.67
CA GLU A 375 10.33 33.72 1.78
C GLU A 375 11.38 32.61 1.94
N SER A 376 12.67 32.97 2.12
CA SER A 376 13.73 32.01 2.42
C SER A 376 13.43 31.18 3.70
N ALA A 377 12.68 31.78 4.65
CA ALA A 377 12.21 31.08 5.83
C ALA A 377 11.26 29.92 5.49
N ALA A 378 10.38 30.07 4.48
CA ALA A 378 9.48 29.01 4.03
C ALA A 378 10.27 27.85 3.43
N ILE A 379 11.29 28.12 2.63
CA ILE A 379 12.19 27.11 2.06
C ILE A 379 12.93 26.35 3.17
N ARG A 380 13.45 27.04 4.18
CA ARG A 380 14.14 26.41 5.31
C ARG A 380 13.18 25.57 6.17
N ARG A 381 11.93 26.03 6.40
CA ARG A 381 10.90 25.24 7.10
C ARG A 381 10.58 23.97 6.33
N PHE A 382 10.33 24.09 5.03
CA PHE A 382 10.09 22.93 4.17
C PHE A 382 11.25 21.93 4.19
N SER A 383 12.49 22.41 4.08
CA SER A 383 13.68 21.55 4.13
C SER A 383 13.78 20.73 5.43
N ARG A 384 13.38 21.30 6.58
CA ARG A 384 13.34 20.58 7.85
C ARG A 384 12.22 19.54 7.87
N ILE A 385 11.01 19.91 7.43
CA ILE A 385 9.86 19.01 7.37
C ILE A 385 10.14 17.85 6.40
N ALA A 386 10.69 18.14 5.22
CA ALA A 386 11.10 17.13 4.25
C ALA A 386 12.10 16.11 4.85
N PHE A 387 13.07 16.59 5.63
CA PHE A 387 14.03 15.69 6.30
C PHE A 387 13.35 14.79 7.34
N VAL A 388 12.49 15.34 8.17
CA VAL A 388 11.73 14.54 9.15
C VAL A 388 10.87 13.50 8.42
N SER A 389 10.20 13.90 7.33
CA SER A 389 9.41 12.98 6.51
C SER A 389 10.26 11.84 5.94
N VAL A 390 11.47 12.12 5.44
CA VAL A 390 12.40 11.09 4.94
C VAL A 390 12.83 10.12 6.04
N VAL A 391 13.11 10.62 7.25
CA VAL A 391 13.44 9.77 8.40
C VAL A 391 12.26 8.87 8.78
N VAL A 392 11.05 9.41 8.81
CA VAL A 392 9.81 8.64 9.05
C VAL A 392 9.63 7.58 7.95
N LEU A 393 9.84 7.95 6.68
CA LEU A 393 9.75 7.02 5.55
C LEU A 393 10.77 5.89 5.62
N ALA A 394 12.00 6.19 6.05
CA ALA A 394 13.02 5.15 6.24
C ALA A 394 12.62 4.17 7.35
N ALA A 395 12.17 4.68 8.50
CA ALA A 395 11.76 3.84 9.63
C ALA A 395 10.52 2.98 9.30
N THR A 396 9.47 3.61 8.76
CA THR A 396 8.24 2.91 8.38
C THR A 396 8.45 1.94 7.22
N GLY A 397 9.27 2.35 6.22
CA GLY A 397 9.60 1.51 5.07
C GLY A 397 10.45 0.28 5.45
N LEU A 398 11.35 0.40 6.43
CA LEU A 398 12.12 -0.74 6.95
C LEU A 398 11.18 -1.77 7.62
N TYR A 399 10.22 -1.29 8.44
CA TYR A 399 9.20 -2.15 9.04
C TYR A 399 8.35 -2.86 7.98
N GLN A 400 7.83 -2.12 6.99
CA GLN A 400 7.03 -2.69 5.90
C GLN A 400 7.84 -3.72 5.10
N SER A 401 9.10 -3.44 4.79
CA SER A 401 10.00 -4.35 4.06
C SER A 401 10.23 -5.65 4.84
N TRP A 402 10.54 -5.55 6.14
CA TRP A 402 10.68 -6.73 7.00
C TRP A 402 9.40 -7.58 7.03
N ARG A 403 8.24 -6.93 7.12
CA ARG A 403 6.94 -7.60 7.17
C ARG A 403 6.62 -8.36 5.89
N GLN A 404 6.94 -7.79 4.72
CA GLN A 404 6.52 -8.29 3.41
C GLN A 404 7.54 -9.22 2.75
N VAL A 405 8.83 -9.07 3.05
CA VAL A 405 9.89 -9.87 2.42
C VAL A 405 10.09 -11.20 3.15
N GLY A 406 10.24 -11.18 4.46
CA GLY A 406 10.35 -12.37 5.29
C GLY A 406 11.73 -13.04 5.32
N SER A 407 12.41 -13.17 4.18
CA SER A 407 13.72 -13.82 4.07
C SER A 407 14.69 -13.00 3.20
N TRP A 408 16.00 -13.20 3.40
CA TRP A 408 17.00 -12.55 2.54
C TRP A 408 17.02 -13.11 1.12
N SER A 409 16.70 -14.39 0.94
CA SER A 409 16.57 -15.05 -0.37
C SER A 409 15.45 -14.43 -1.21
N ALA A 410 14.34 -14.08 -0.58
CA ALA A 410 13.19 -13.44 -1.23
C ALA A 410 13.51 -12.08 -1.87
N LEU A 411 14.52 -11.35 -1.38
CA LEU A 411 14.93 -10.07 -1.97
C LEU A 411 15.43 -10.19 -3.41
N GLY A 412 16.16 -11.25 -3.73
CA GLY A 412 16.68 -11.48 -5.09
C GLY A 412 15.82 -12.45 -5.91
N GLY A 413 15.16 -13.39 -5.22
CA GLY A 413 14.41 -14.50 -5.83
C GLY A 413 13.03 -14.13 -6.35
N THR A 414 12.36 -13.13 -5.72
CA THR A 414 10.98 -12.76 -6.06
C THR A 414 10.90 -11.47 -6.87
N SER A 415 9.82 -11.32 -7.64
CA SER A 415 9.53 -10.06 -8.37
C SER A 415 9.35 -8.88 -7.42
N TYR A 416 8.69 -9.10 -6.29
CA TYR A 416 8.52 -8.11 -5.23
C TYR A 416 9.86 -7.63 -4.67
N GLY A 417 10.75 -8.56 -4.32
CA GLY A 417 12.06 -8.24 -3.75
C GLY A 417 12.92 -7.39 -4.70
N ARG A 418 12.93 -7.73 -6.00
CA ARG A 418 13.66 -6.95 -7.02
C ARG A 418 13.11 -5.53 -7.17
N LEU A 419 11.78 -5.35 -7.21
CA LEU A 419 11.16 -4.04 -7.25
C LEU A 419 11.45 -3.22 -5.99
N LEU A 420 11.46 -3.88 -4.83
CA LEU A 420 11.83 -3.25 -3.55
C LEU A 420 13.27 -2.75 -3.58
N LEU A 421 14.23 -3.53 -4.12
CA LEU A 421 15.62 -3.10 -4.27
C LEU A 421 15.74 -1.88 -5.19
N VAL A 422 15.00 -1.85 -6.31
CA VAL A 422 14.91 -0.68 -7.21
C VAL A 422 14.37 0.53 -6.45
N LYS A 423 13.28 0.36 -5.68
CA LYS A 423 12.69 1.43 -4.85
C LYS A 423 13.70 1.98 -3.84
N VAL A 424 14.41 1.11 -3.12
CA VAL A 424 15.45 1.51 -2.13
C VAL A 424 16.58 2.26 -2.82
N GLY A 425 17.04 1.80 -3.98
CA GLY A 425 18.05 2.49 -4.79
C GLY A 425 17.62 3.90 -5.22
N LEU A 426 16.36 4.05 -5.70
CA LEU A 426 15.80 5.36 -6.05
C LEU A 426 15.67 6.30 -4.84
N VAL A 427 15.30 5.79 -3.68
CA VAL A 427 15.27 6.56 -2.43
C VAL A 427 16.67 7.02 -2.05
N ALA A 428 17.69 6.16 -2.16
CA ALA A 428 19.09 6.53 -1.90
C ALA A 428 19.55 7.64 -2.84
N VAL A 429 19.24 7.57 -4.14
CA VAL A 429 19.52 8.62 -5.11
C VAL A 429 18.85 9.94 -4.73
N LEU A 430 17.57 9.90 -4.33
CA LEU A 430 16.85 11.09 -3.87
C LEU A 430 17.49 11.73 -2.63
N VAL A 431 17.89 10.91 -1.65
CA VAL A 431 18.55 11.39 -0.43
C VAL A 431 19.88 12.06 -0.77
N VAL A 432 20.66 11.49 -1.69
CA VAL A 432 21.92 12.06 -2.16
C VAL A 432 21.69 13.41 -2.84
N ILE A 433 20.73 13.51 -3.76
CA ILE A 433 20.37 14.77 -4.44
C ILE A 433 19.91 15.82 -3.40
N ALA A 434 19.04 15.45 -2.46
CA ALA A 434 18.56 16.33 -1.42
C ALA A 434 19.68 16.79 -0.46
N TRP A 435 20.67 15.93 -0.18
CA TRP A 435 21.85 16.28 0.63
C TRP A 435 22.73 17.32 -0.09
N PHE A 436 23.00 17.15 -1.39
CA PHE A 436 23.72 18.15 -2.20
C PHE A 436 22.95 19.46 -2.27
N SER A 437 21.65 19.43 -2.51
CA SER A 437 20.77 20.60 -2.54
C SER A 437 20.83 21.39 -1.23
N ARG A 438 20.79 20.71 -0.08
CA ARG A 438 20.91 21.32 1.24
C ARG A 438 22.28 21.95 1.49
N ARG A 439 23.35 21.29 1.08
CA ARG A 439 24.71 21.80 1.24
C ARG A 439 24.94 23.08 0.45
N TRP A 440 24.30 23.19 -0.72
CA TRP A 440 24.31 24.41 -1.55
C TRP A 440 23.52 25.56 -0.92
N THR A 441 22.30 25.29 -0.45
CA THR A 441 21.47 26.31 0.20
C THR A 441 22.04 26.81 1.52
N GLY A 442 22.80 25.97 2.25
CA GLY A 442 23.52 26.38 3.47
C GLY A 442 24.65 27.38 3.18
N ARG A 443 25.44 27.13 2.15
CA ARG A 443 26.55 28.04 1.75
C ARG A 443 26.09 29.40 1.28
N LEU A 444 24.93 29.46 0.60
CA LEU A 444 24.32 30.71 0.14
C LEU A 444 23.78 31.57 1.30
N ALA A 445 23.33 30.93 2.40
CA ALA A 445 22.87 31.64 3.61
C ALA A 445 24.02 32.26 4.42
N GLU A 446 25.23 31.68 4.34
CA GLU A 446 26.43 32.21 5.00
C GLU A 446 27.04 33.39 4.21
N GLY A 447 26.93 33.39 2.89
CA GLY A 447 27.44 34.49 2.04
C GLY A 447 26.67 35.80 2.20
N THR A 448 25.35 35.73 2.46
CA THR A 448 24.50 36.93 2.66
C THR A 448 24.63 37.51 4.09
N GLY A 449 25.15 36.73 5.04
CA GLY A 449 25.36 37.18 6.42
C GLY A 449 26.72 37.91 6.62
N ALA A 450 27.67 37.70 5.73
CA ALA A 450 28.98 38.33 5.82
C ALA A 450 29.04 39.74 5.24
N ASP A 451 28.09 40.09 4.35
CA ASP A 451 28.06 41.42 3.71
C ASP A 451 27.24 42.47 4.46
N SER A 452 26.57 42.10 5.56
CA SER A 452 25.79 43.00 6.41
C SER A 452 26.46 43.38 7.72
N GLY A 453 27.76 42.99 7.91
CA GLY A 453 28.49 43.17 9.18
C GLY A 453 29.67 44.18 9.17
N THR A 454 30.02 44.76 8.03
CA THR A 454 31.11 45.75 7.94
C THR A 454 30.69 46.97 7.11
N GLY A 455 30.03 47.91 7.77
CA GLY A 455 29.62 49.17 7.15
C GLY A 455 29.03 50.16 8.13
N SER A 456 29.71 50.40 9.25
CA SER A 456 29.50 51.59 10.03
C SER A 456 30.81 52.01 10.62
N GLU A 457 31.27 53.14 10.18
CA GLU A 457 32.26 54.10 10.65
C GLU A 457 33.34 54.39 9.58
N ALA A 458 33.17 55.49 8.87
CA ALA A 458 34.09 56.60 8.79
C ALA A 458 33.50 57.60 7.78
N GLY A 459 33.28 58.78 8.32
CA GLY A 459 32.72 59.92 7.62
C GLY A 459 33.74 60.66 6.77
N THR A 460 33.23 61.75 6.25
CA THR A 460 33.87 62.99 5.86
C THR A 460 34.20 63.17 4.38
N GLU A 461 33.42 64.04 3.78
CA GLU A 461 33.77 65.12 2.83
C GLU A 461 34.75 64.82 1.66
N ALA A 462 34.22 65.01 0.44
CA ALA A 462 34.89 65.88 -0.53
C ALA A 462 33.93 66.18 -1.69
N GLU A 463 33.84 67.43 -1.97
CA GLU A 463 33.15 68.15 -3.05
C GLU A 463 33.65 67.79 -4.44
N ALA A 464 32.78 68.03 -5.38
CA ALA A 464 32.96 68.58 -6.74
C ALA A 464 34.00 67.98 -7.68
N GLU A 465 33.51 67.60 -8.87
CA GLU A 465 33.89 68.34 -10.06
C GLU A 465 33.07 67.92 -11.29
N VAL A 466 32.74 68.95 -12.03
CA VAL A 466 32.09 69.03 -13.32
C VAL A 466 33.02 68.46 -14.40
N GLY A 467 32.50 67.67 -15.30
CA GLY A 467 33.22 67.21 -16.51
C GLY A 467 32.28 67.04 -17.69
N THR A 468 32.18 68.10 -18.47
CA THR A 468 31.58 68.26 -19.80
C THR A 468 32.27 67.39 -20.85
N GLY A 469 31.52 66.92 -21.81
CA GLY A 469 32.06 66.47 -23.11
C GLY A 469 31.06 65.68 -23.96
N THR A 470 30.31 66.37 -24.80
CA THR A 470 30.25 66.35 -26.26
C THR A 470 30.10 64.96 -26.89
N GLY A 471 29.24 64.71 -27.83
CA GLY A 471 28.54 65.41 -28.82
C GLY A 471 28.07 64.51 -29.95
N ALA A 472 27.32 65.01 -30.81
CA ALA A 472 26.97 64.70 -32.22
C ALA A 472 25.53 64.11 -32.34
N LYS A 473 24.60 64.91 -32.82
CA LYS A 473 24.33 65.56 -34.13
C LYS A 473 23.73 64.59 -35.15
N ALA A 474 22.53 64.85 -35.56
CA ALA A 474 22.02 65.34 -36.86
C ALA A 474 20.49 65.38 -36.79
N GLU A 475 19.89 66.53 -36.97
CA GLU A 475 19.42 67.24 -38.14
C GLU A 475 18.28 66.50 -38.86
N ALA A 476 17.18 67.06 -39.31
CA ALA A 476 16.76 68.42 -39.54
C ALA A 476 15.23 68.49 -39.79
N ALA A 477 14.64 69.62 -39.45
CA ALA A 477 13.83 70.54 -40.24
C ALA A 477 12.47 70.02 -40.74
N ALA A 478 11.37 70.71 -40.70
CA ALA A 478 11.07 72.10 -40.89
C ALA A 478 9.65 72.44 -40.42
N GLU A 479 9.46 73.67 -39.96
CA GLU A 479 8.22 74.47 -39.90
C GLU A 479 7.96 75.10 -41.23
N PRO A 480 6.92 75.97 -41.46
CA PRO A 480 5.70 76.32 -40.68
C PRO A 480 4.44 76.47 -41.57
N GLU A 481 3.35 76.88 -41.00
CA GLU A 481 2.46 77.98 -41.33
C GLU A 481 0.96 77.72 -41.03
N THR A 482 0.47 78.56 -40.19
CA THR A 482 -0.76 79.36 -40.12
C THR A 482 -2.06 78.89 -40.75
N GLY A 483 -3.13 78.97 -39.98
CA GLY A 483 -4.51 79.03 -40.42
C GLY A 483 -5.52 79.06 -39.26
N SER A 484 -5.92 80.29 -38.91
CA SER A 484 -6.94 80.66 -37.93
C SER A 484 -8.37 80.26 -38.31
N GLY A 485 -9.19 79.96 -37.30
CA GLY A 485 -10.66 80.05 -37.35
C GLY A 485 -11.35 79.20 -36.26
N PRO A 486 -12.29 79.80 -35.51
CA PRO A 486 -12.87 79.15 -34.32
C PRO A 486 -14.18 78.46 -34.64
N GLU A 487 -14.36 77.19 -34.14
CA GLU A 487 -15.70 76.65 -34.03
C GLU A 487 -15.83 75.84 -32.71
N THR A 488 -16.92 76.07 -32.07
CA THR A 488 -17.43 75.72 -30.74
C THR A 488 -17.68 74.20 -30.53
N PRO A 489 -17.76 73.67 -29.27
CA PRO A 489 -17.48 72.31 -28.97
C PRO A 489 -18.67 71.39 -29.16
N ALA A 490 -18.42 70.23 -29.72
CA ALA A 490 -19.34 69.07 -29.68
C ALA A 490 -18.84 68.04 -28.65
N ALA A 491 -19.71 67.73 -27.76
CA ALA A 491 -19.54 66.75 -26.69
C ALA A 491 -19.38 65.29 -27.20
N THR A 492 -18.12 64.87 -27.42
CA THR A 492 -17.89 63.43 -27.77
C THR A 492 -16.54 62.89 -27.28
N THR A 493 -16.00 63.37 -26.14
CA THR A 493 -14.64 63.02 -25.69
C THR A 493 -14.57 62.22 -24.36
N VAL A 494 -15.68 61.97 -23.67
CA VAL A 494 -15.61 61.35 -22.33
C VAL A 494 -15.52 59.82 -22.38
N VAL A 495 -16.01 59.16 -23.44
CA VAL A 495 -15.96 57.67 -23.54
C VAL A 495 -14.58 57.18 -24.04
N GLY A 496 -13.90 57.91 -24.87
CA GLY A 496 -12.56 57.55 -25.37
C GLY A 496 -11.46 57.66 -24.32
N ASP A 497 -11.58 58.58 -23.37
CA ASP A 497 -10.59 58.78 -22.32
C ASP A 497 -10.67 57.67 -21.23
N ALA A 498 -11.84 57.18 -20.92
CA ALA A 498 -12.03 56.05 -19.99
C ALA A 498 -11.50 54.72 -20.57
N GLU A 499 -11.73 54.46 -21.84
CA GLU A 499 -11.16 53.29 -22.54
C GLU A 499 -9.64 53.40 -22.68
N ARG A 500 -9.11 54.57 -22.98
CA ARG A 500 -7.68 54.84 -23.10
C ARG A 500 -6.98 54.73 -21.74
N ALA A 501 -7.60 55.20 -20.65
CA ALA A 501 -7.13 55.03 -19.28
C ALA A 501 -7.10 53.55 -18.88
N THR A 502 -8.14 52.81 -19.24
CA THR A 502 -8.22 51.35 -19.00
C THR A 502 -7.15 50.60 -19.77
N GLN A 503 -6.90 50.93 -21.03
CA GLN A 503 -5.82 50.35 -21.86
C GLN A 503 -4.44 50.66 -21.28
N LEU A 504 -4.16 51.93 -20.89
CA LEU A 504 -2.92 52.33 -20.26
C LEU A 504 -2.68 51.61 -18.92
N THR A 505 -3.73 51.42 -18.12
CA THR A 505 -3.64 50.65 -16.85
C THR A 505 -3.32 49.19 -17.13
N ARG A 506 -3.95 48.56 -18.12
CA ARG A 506 -3.63 47.17 -18.55
C ARG A 506 -2.20 47.08 -19.09
N GLN A 507 -1.74 48.04 -19.88
CA GLN A 507 -0.39 48.07 -20.43
C GLN A 507 0.67 48.27 -19.33
N LYS A 508 0.45 49.18 -18.35
CA LYS A 508 1.31 49.37 -17.18
C LYS A 508 1.37 48.10 -16.33
N ALA A 509 0.24 47.45 -16.06
CA ALA A 509 0.17 46.20 -15.33
C ALA A 509 0.91 45.08 -16.11
N ALA A 510 0.77 44.99 -17.41
CA ALA A 510 1.51 44.02 -18.25
C ALA A 510 3.02 44.26 -18.21
N MET A 511 3.47 45.52 -18.33
CA MET A 511 4.89 45.88 -18.23
C MET A 511 5.46 45.63 -16.84
N ALA A 512 4.73 45.95 -15.78
CA ALA A 512 5.12 45.65 -14.41
C ALA A 512 5.27 44.16 -14.19
N SER A 513 4.30 43.35 -14.66
CA SER A 513 4.36 41.90 -14.59
C SER A 513 5.53 41.29 -15.39
N ALA A 514 5.81 41.83 -16.57
CA ALA A 514 6.93 41.40 -17.38
C ALA A 514 8.29 41.75 -16.75
N ARG A 515 8.41 42.94 -16.14
CA ARG A 515 9.62 43.37 -15.40
C ARG A 515 9.83 42.50 -14.17
N GLN A 516 8.77 42.24 -13.40
CA GLN A 516 8.82 41.35 -12.24
C GLN A 516 9.21 39.91 -12.63
N LYS A 517 8.69 39.41 -13.76
CA LYS A 517 9.08 38.12 -14.32
C LYS A 517 10.56 38.08 -14.71
N ARG A 518 11.09 39.13 -15.36
CA ARG A 518 12.51 39.21 -15.71
C ARG A 518 13.42 39.20 -14.48
N LEU A 519 13.11 40.02 -13.46
CA LEU A 519 13.86 40.08 -12.21
C LEU A 519 13.85 38.71 -11.46
N ARG A 520 12.69 38.04 -11.48
CA ARG A 520 12.55 36.70 -10.89
C ARG A 520 13.38 35.64 -11.63
N ASP A 521 13.43 35.71 -12.95
CA ASP A 521 14.10 34.71 -13.79
C ASP A 521 15.61 34.98 -13.95
N SER A 522 16.09 36.19 -13.62
CA SER A 522 17.52 36.56 -13.59
C SER A 522 18.21 36.20 -12.27
N ASP A 523 17.47 35.77 -11.26
CA ASP A 523 18.04 35.31 -9.96
C ASP A 523 18.74 33.95 -10.13
N PRO A 524 20.10 33.89 -10.02
CA PRO A 524 20.86 32.66 -10.22
C PRO A 524 20.63 31.65 -9.11
N GLU A 525 20.37 32.09 -7.88
CA GLU A 525 20.09 31.22 -6.72
C GLU A 525 18.77 30.48 -6.90
N ARG A 526 17.74 31.23 -7.31
CA ARG A 526 16.42 30.67 -7.62
C ARG A 526 16.46 29.69 -8.79
N THR A 527 17.31 29.96 -9.79
CA THR A 527 17.50 29.05 -10.94
C THR A 527 18.19 27.76 -10.54
N GLY A 528 19.24 27.81 -9.69
CA GLY A 528 19.91 26.64 -9.14
C GLY A 528 18.96 25.76 -8.32
N LEU A 529 18.18 26.40 -7.44
CA LEU A 529 17.18 25.70 -6.60
C LEU A 529 16.08 25.06 -7.46
N ARG A 530 15.59 25.74 -8.50
CA ARG A 530 14.60 25.18 -9.45
C ARG A 530 15.11 23.90 -10.12
N ARG A 531 16.37 23.87 -10.57
CA ARG A 531 16.98 22.68 -11.21
C ARG A 531 17.09 21.52 -10.25
N SER A 532 17.53 21.77 -9.02
CA SER A 532 17.65 20.74 -7.99
C SER A 532 16.30 20.14 -7.62
N VAL A 533 15.31 21.00 -7.33
CA VAL A 533 13.95 20.57 -6.98
C VAL A 533 13.27 19.85 -8.16
N LEU A 534 13.54 20.24 -9.40
CA LEU A 534 13.03 19.56 -10.59
C LEU A 534 13.63 18.15 -10.74
N ALA A 535 14.93 18.00 -10.48
CA ALA A 535 15.59 16.68 -10.47
C ALA A 535 15.01 15.76 -9.39
N GLU A 536 14.83 16.27 -8.17
CA GLU A 536 14.17 15.55 -7.08
C GLU A 536 12.74 15.13 -7.47
N ALA A 537 11.97 16.04 -8.06
CA ALA A 537 10.60 15.76 -8.53
C ALA A 537 10.57 14.71 -9.65
N GLY A 538 11.55 14.73 -10.56
CA GLY A 538 11.68 13.73 -11.62
C GLY A 538 11.90 12.32 -11.07
N VAL A 539 12.84 12.16 -10.14
CA VAL A 539 13.08 10.87 -9.48
C VAL A 539 11.87 10.43 -8.64
N ALA A 540 11.17 11.39 -8.00
CA ALA A 540 9.96 11.13 -7.23
C ALA A 540 8.82 10.55 -8.06
N VAL A 541 8.64 11.02 -9.31
CA VAL A 541 7.65 10.47 -10.25
C VAL A 541 7.97 9.01 -10.59
N VAL A 542 9.25 8.71 -10.87
CA VAL A 542 9.68 7.33 -11.12
C VAL A 542 9.49 6.45 -9.89
N LEU A 543 9.83 6.97 -8.70
CA LEU A 543 9.62 6.27 -7.43
C LEU A 543 8.14 5.97 -7.19
N LEU A 544 7.25 6.91 -7.49
CA LEU A 544 5.81 6.72 -7.36
C LEU A 544 5.30 5.62 -8.31
N ALA A 545 5.77 5.62 -9.56
CA ALA A 545 5.44 4.57 -10.53
C ALA A 545 5.91 3.17 -10.05
N VAL A 546 7.17 3.05 -9.61
CA VAL A 546 7.70 1.79 -9.06
C VAL A 546 6.91 1.36 -7.82
N THR A 547 6.54 2.30 -6.94
CA THR A 547 5.74 2.00 -5.74
C THR A 547 4.35 1.48 -6.11
N THR A 548 3.70 2.05 -7.12
CA THR A 548 2.37 1.61 -7.57
C THR A 548 2.42 0.19 -8.14
N VAL A 549 3.46 -0.14 -8.91
CA VAL A 549 3.67 -1.53 -9.38
C VAL A 549 3.95 -2.46 -8.21
N LEU A 550 4.76 -2.03 -7.24
CA LEU A 550 5.08 -2.82 -6.05
C LEU A 550 3.83 -3.13 -5.20
N THR A 551 2.89 -2.18 -5.07
CA THR A 551 1.65 -2.38 -4.31
C THR A 551 0.65 -3.30 -5.02
N SER A 552 0.80 -3.53 -6.32
CA SER A 552 0.03 -4.50 -7.11
C SER A 552 0.73 -5.86 -7.27
N THR A 553 1.96 -5.99 -6.75
CA THR A 553 2.74 -7.22 -6.80
C THR A 553 2.57 -8.01 -5.51
N GLU A 554 2.43 -9.32 -5.62
CA GLU A 554 2.34 -10.22 -4.49
C GLU A 554 3.56 -10.10 -3.56
N PRO A 555 3.38 -10.02 -2.21
CA PRO A 555 4.49 -9.97 -1.26
C PRO A 555 5.41 -11.18 -1.39
N ALA A 556 6.71 -10.93 -1.26
CA ALA A 556 7.74 -11.95 -1.43
C ALA A 556 7.58 -13.14 -0.47
N ARG A 557 7.12 -12.89 0.75
CA ARG A 557 6.84 -13.93 1.76
C ARG A 557 5.77 -14.92 1.30
N THR A 558 4.72 -14.44 0.65
CA THR A 558 3.63 -15.28 0.14
C THR A 558 4.09 -16.07 -1.08
N ALA A 559 4.78 -15.41 -2.01
CA ALA A 559 5.37 -16.07 -3.19
C ALA A 559 6.35 -17.20 -2.82
N GLU A 560 7.16 -17.03 -1.77
CA GLU A 560 8.03 -18.12 -1.26
C GLU A 560 7.21 -19.25 -0.64
N GLN A 561 6.13 -18.96 0.08
CA GLN A 561 5.27 -19.99 0.68
C GLN A 561 4.53 -20.79 -0.41
N GLU A 562 4.06 -20.15 -1.47
CA GLU A 562 3.43 -20.82 -2.61
C GLU A 562 4.43 -21.66 -3.40
N THR A 563 5.64 -21.13 -3.67
CA THR A 563 6.72 -21.88 -4.30
C THR A 563 7.15 -23.07 -3.44
N GLY A 564 7.21 -22.89 -2.12
CA GLY A 564 7.49 -23.98 -1.18
C GLY A 564 6.41 -25.05 -1.17
N ARG A 565 5.12 -24.67 -1.26
CA ARG A 565 3.99 -25.59 -1.38
C ARG A 565 3.95 -26.28 -2.76
N ALA A 566 4.16 -25.51 -3.85
CA ALA A 566 4.24 -26.06 -5.20
C ALA A 566 5.47 -26.98 -5.35
N GLY A 567 6.60 -26.63 -4.74
CA GLY A 567 7.77 -27.48 -4.66
C GLY A 567 7.55 -28.75 -3.82
N ALA A 568 6.79 -28.67 -2.73
CA ALA A 568 6.35 -29.81 -1.96
C ALA A 568 5.32 -30.65 -2.75
N ALA A 569 4.44 -30.02 -3.53
CA ALA A 569 3.50 -30.70 -4.42
C ALA A 569 4.19 -31.28 -5.68
N ALA A 570 5.20 -30.59 -6.24
CA ALA A 570 5.99 -31.06 -7.39
C ALA A 570 7.09 -32.07 -7.00
N ALA A 571 7.56 -32.04 -5.74
CA ALA A 571 8.35 -33.14 -5.17
C ALA A 571 7.49 -34.40 -4.92
N THR A 572 6.18 -34.28 -5.10
CA THR A 572 5.23 -35.38 -5.23
C THR A 572 4.95 -35.65 -6.72
N GLU A 573 5.99 -35.76 -7.60
CA GLU A 573 5.92 -36.68 -8.67
C GLU A 573 5.73 -38.09 -8.03
N PRO A 574 4.77 -38.90 -8.45
CA PRO A 574 4.59 -40.21 -7.86
C PRO A 574 5.81 -41.05 -8.20
N GLU A 575 6.84 -41.01 -7.41
CA GLU A 575 7.77 -42.10 -7.25
C GLU A 575 6.87 -43.28 -6.87
N LYS A 576 6.80 -44.27 -7.75
CA LYS A 576 5.97 -45.49 -7.71
C LYS A 576 5.42 -45.76 -6.30
N THR A 577 4.28 -45.21 -5.97
CA THR A 577 3.53 -45.50 -4.77
C THR A 577 2.89 -46.87 -4.96
N GLY A 578 3.59 -47.86 -4.52
CA GLY A 578 3.10 -49.22 -4.40
C GLY A 578 3.27 -49.69 -2.95
N PRO A 579 2.63 -50.76 -2.56
CA PRO A 579 2.76 -51.28 -1.21
C PRO A 579 4.23 -51.51 -0.85
N THR A 580 4.67 -50.93 0.26
CA THR A 580 6.02 -51.11 0.79
C THR A 580 6.00 -52.28 1.78
N THR A 581 6.78 -53.35 1.48
CA THR A 581 6.92 -54.51 2.35
C THR A 581 8.23 -54.42 3.13
N VAL A 582 8.14 -54.56 4.45
CA VAL A 582 9.26 -54.62 5.39
C VAL A 582 9.30 -55.97 6.05
N THR A 583 10.45 -56.61 6.07
CA THR A 583 10.67 -57.89 6.73
C THR A 583 11.71 -57.70 7.86
N LEU A 584 11.37 -58.13 9.07
CA LEU A 584 12.19 -58.01 10.26
C LEU A 584 12.28 -59.35 10.98
N PRO A 585 13.47 -59.92 11.15
CA PRO A 585 13.66 -61.10 12.01
C PRO A 585 13.53 -60.64 13.48
N PHE A 586 12.96 -61.47 14.31
CA PHE A 586 12.86 -61.25 15.74
C PHE A 586 13.22 -62.53 16.54
N ASP A 587 13.68 -62.33 17.76
CA ASP A 587 13.95 -63.39 18.75
C ASP A 587 13.50 -62.87 20.12
N THR A 588 12.53 -63.52 20.71
CA THR A 588 12.01 -63.16 22.05
C THR A 588 12.73 -63.92 23.19
N GLY A 589 13.65 -64.84 22.84
CA GLY A 589 14.45 -65.61 23.79
C GLY A 589 13.74 -66.83 24.43
N GLY A 590 12.45 -67.02 24.11
CA GLY A 590 11.66 -68.19 24.66
C GLY A 590 11.74 -69.44 23.74
N GLU A 591 11.16 -70.53 24.21
CA GLU A 591 10.98 -71.79 23.44
C GLU A 591 10.05 -71.44 22.24
N ASN A 592 10.48 -71.62 20.99
CA ASN A 592 9.85 -71.17 19.73
C ASN A 592 9.74 -69.66 19.65
N GLY A 593 10.67 -68.89 20.23
CA GLY A 593 10.65 -67.43 20.21
C GLY A 593 11.27 -66.76 18.98
N GLN A 594 11.80 -67.53 18.04
CA GLN A 594 12.42 -67.01 16.83
C GLN A 594 11.46 -67.02 15.63
N GLY A 595 11.45 -65.90 14.88
CA GLY A 595 10.57 -65.75 13.75
C GLY A 595 10.86 -64.53 12.91
N THR A 596 9.97 -64.31 11.98
CA THR A 596 10.04 -63.17 11.05
C THR A 596 8.68 -62.46 11.01
N VAL A 597 8.68 -61.16 11.24
CA VAL A 597 7.52 -60.32 10.98
C VAL A 597 7.65 -59.66 9.60
N ARG A 598 6.65 -59.86 8.76
CA ARG A 598 6.53 -59.23 7.44
C ARG A 598 5.36 -58.27 7.49
N LEU A 599 5.65 -56.99 7.25
CA LEU A 599 4.70 -55.88 7.32
C LEU A 599 4.58 -55.28 5.93
N THR A 600 3.35 -55.12 5.45
CA THR A 600 3.05 -54.43 4.17
C THR A 600 2.21 -53.21 4.51
N LEU A 601 2.71 -52.01 4.10
CA LEU A 601 2.03 -50.74 4.22
C LEU A 601 1.59 -50.30 2.82
N ASP A 602 0.31 -50.05 2.63
CA ASP A 602 -0.28 -49.68 1.32
C ASP A 602 -1.13 -48.39 1.50
N PRO A 603 -0.90 -47.34 0.76
CA PRO A 603 0.07 -47.12 -0.33
C PRO A 603 1.45 -46.62 0.10
N ALA A 604 1.81 -46.60 1.38
CA ALA A 604 3.08 -46.13 1.96
C ALA A 604 3.36 -44.65 1.70
N ARG A 605 2.33 -43.79 1.89
CA ARG A 605 2.40 -42.33 1.69
C ARG A 605 1.92 -41.56 2.91
N SER A 606 2.14 -40.25 2.91
CA SER A 606 1.51 -39.34 3.88
C SER A 606 -0.02 -39.43 3.77
N GLY A 607 -0.71 -39.40 4.92
CA GLY A 607 -2.15 -39.55 5.01
C GLY A 607 -2.55 -40.97 5.47
N VAL A 608 -3.66 -41.49 4.94
CA VAL A 608 -4.25 -42.77 5.31
C VAL A 608 -3.58 -43.89 4.57
N ASN A 609 -3.16 -44.91 5.33
CA ASN A 609 -2.60 -46.19 4.84
C ASN A 609 -3.32 -47.34 5.51
N VAL A 610 -3.19 -48.50 4.90
CA VAL A 610 -3.60 -49.81 5.46
C VAL A 610 -2.33 -50.64 5.69
N MET A 611 -2.27 -51.34 6.81
CA MET A 611 -1.12 -52.19 7.16
C MET A 611 -1.53 -53.60 7.43
N ASP A 612 -0.97 -54.54 6.66
CA ASP A 612 -1.07 -55.98 6.92
C ASP A 612 0.24 -56.50 7.51
N ILE A 613 0.15 -57.31 8.55
CA ILE A 613 1.27 -57.90 9.30
C ILE A 613 1.13 -59.41 9.30
N TYR A 614 2.19 -60.11 8.93
CA TYR A 614 2.29 -61.56 8.92
C TYR A 614 3.47 -61.99 9.78
N LEU A 615 3.25 -63.00 10.62
CA LEU A 615 4.29 -63.61 11.46
C LEU A 615 4.50 -65.05 11.06
N ASP A 616 5.76 -65.35 10.80
CA ASP A 616 6.22 -66.70 10.42
C ASP A 616 7.33 -67.12 11.40
N ASP A 617 7.40 -68.41 11.74
CA ASP A 617 8.49 -68.99 12.54
C ASP A 617 9.80 -69.08 11.73
N ALA A 618 10.87 -69.64 12.31
CA ALA A 618 12.17 -69.76 11.69
C ALA A 618 12.14 -70.73 10.47
N GLU A 619 11.17 -71.63 10.40
CA GLU A 619 10.93 -72.55 9.30
C GLU A 619 10.01 -72.01 8.21
N GLY A 620 9.46 -70.72 8.39
CA GLY A 620 8.55 -70.09 7.44
C GLY A 620 7.09 -70.56 7.59
N LYS A 621 6.71 -71.21 8.65
CA LYS A 621 5.35 -71.59 8.98
C LYS A 621 4.66 -70.47 9.78
N VAL A 622 3.37 -70.29 9.57
CA VAL A 622 2.56 -69.26 10.28
C VAL A 622 2.70 -69.42 11.79
N MET A 623 3.16 -68.34 12.42
CA MET A 623 3.34 -68.24 13.88
C MET A 623 2.22 -67.39 14.49
N ASP A 624 1.46 -67.99 15.42
CA ASP A 624 0.41 -67.25 16.15
C ASP A 624 0.96 -66.67 17.44
N VAL A 625 0.83 -65.34 17.58
CA VAL A 625 1.35 -64.61 18.77
C VAL A 625 0.24 -63.89 19.51
N PRO A 626 0.32 -63.77 20.85
CA PRO A 626 -0.73 -63.13 21.65
C PRO A 626 -0.81 -61.62 21.46
N GLU A 627 0.28 -60.93 21.08
CA GLU A 627 0.27 -59.47 20.94
C GLU A 627 1.32 -58.97 19.97
N VAL A 628 0.92 -57.95 19.11
CA VAL A 628 1.79 -57.18 18.28
C VAL A 628 1.49 -55.69 18.51
N LYS A 629 2.53 -54.91 18.76
CA LYS A 629 2.45 -53.42 18.85
C LYS A 629 3.35 -52.78 17.85
N ILE A 630 2.88 -51.67 17.27
CA ILE A 630 3.60 -50.91 16.24
C ILE A 630 3.68 -49.44 16.64
N ALA A 631 4.82 -48.83 16.36
CA ALA A 631 4.97 -47.41 16.53
C ALA A 631 5.81 -46.81 15.38
N PHE A 632 5.42 -45.65 14.91
CA PHE A 632 6.18 -44.86 13.91
C PHE A 632 6.75 -43.61 14.59
N THR A 633 8.03 -43.33 14.29
CA THR A 633 8.71 -42.11 14.77
C THR A 633 9.46 -41.42 13.62
N LEU A 634 9.17 -40.14 13.35
CA LEU A 634 9.93 -39.31 12.44
C LEU A 634 10.94 -38.50 13.23
N THR A 635 12.17 -39.01 13.34
CA THR A 635 13.21 -38.42 14.20
C THR A 635 13.63 -37.04 13.76
N ALA A 636 13.66 -36.78 12.42
CA ALA A 636 14.05 -35.50 11.86
C ALA A 636 13.13 -34.33 12.31
N GLU A 637 11.84 -34.61 12.43
CA GLU A 637 10.81 -33.62 12.78
C GLU A 637 10.33 -33.73 14.23
N LYS A 638 10.95 -34.63 15.03
CA LYS A 638 10.58 -34.91 16.43
C LYS A 638 9.11 -35.33 16.62
N ILE A 639 8.55 -36.05 15.63
CA ILE A 639 7.17 -36.58 15.67
C ILE A 639 7.19 -38.02 16.11
N GLY A 640 6.37 -38.34 17.09
CA GLY A 640 6.21 -39.69 17.58
C GLY A 640 6.85 -39.96 18.95
N PRO A 641 6.80 -41.22 19.43
CA PRO A 641 6.23 -42.40 18.73
C PRO A 641 4.71 -42.31 18.54
N LEU A 642 4.23 -42.60 17.34
CA LEU A 642 2.82 -42.70 17.00
C LEU A 642 2.42 -44.17 17.17
N PRO A 643 1.68 -44.55 18.23
CA PRO A 643 1.30 -45.94 18.45
C PRO A 643 0.17 -46.37 17.52
N ILE A 644 0.35 -47.50 16.89
CA ILE A 644 -0.66 -48.18 16.07
C ILE A 644 -1.03 -49.46 16.80
N VAL A 645 -2.31 -49.72 16.94
CA VAL A 645 -2.83 -50.93 17.59
C VAL A 645 -3.42 -51.86 16.52
N PRO A 646 -2.68 -52.86 16.01
CA PRO A 646 -3.20 -53.77 15.01
C PRO A 646 -4.26 -54.70 15.63
N VAL A 647 -5.23 -55.07 14.81
CA VAL A 647 -6.28 -56.03 15.16
C VAL A 647 -5.93 -57.38 14.56
N ARG A 648 -6.06 -58.46 15.36
CA ARG A 648 -5.83 -59.81 14.87
C ARG A 648 -6.92 -60.22 13.87
N ALA A 649 -6.53 -60.47 12.63
CA ALA A 649 -7.43 -60.88 11.56
C ALA A 649 -7.54 -62.41 11.41
N ALA A 650 -6.44 -63.13 11.69
CA ALA A 650 -6.35 -64.59 11.63
C ALA A 650 -5.13 -65.08 12.43
N ALA A 651 -4.92 -66.38 12.58
CA ALA A 651 -3.70 -66.93 13.13
C ALA A 651 -2.48 -66.42 12.35
N GLY A 652 -1.51 -65.79 13.04
CA GLY A 652 -0.33 -65.18 12.46
C GLY A 652 -0.57 -63.98 11.53
N LYS A 653 -1.81 -63.48 11.41
CA LYS A 653 -2.14 -62.31 10.58
C LYS A 653 -2.81 -61.21 11.44
N TRP A 654 -2.24 -60.03 11.37
CA TRP A 654 -2.76 -58.80 11.99
C TRP A 654 -2.96 -57.70 10.95
N THR A 655 -3.89 -56.80 11.18
CA THR A 655 -4.14 -55.67 10.27
C THR A 655 -4.41 -54.40 11.08
N ALA A 656 -4.02 -53.26 10.52
CA ALA A 656 -4.37 -51.96 11.04
C ALA A 656 -4.90 -51.07 9.92
N ASP A 657 -6.13 -50.58 10.11
CA ASP A 657 -6.84 -49.70 9.20
C ASP A 657 -7.76 -48.75 10.00
N PRO A 658 -7.56 -47.43 9.94
CA PRO A 658 -6.53 -46.68 9.18
C PRO A 658 -5.19 -46.55 9.95
N VAL A 659 -4.08 -46.48 9.20
CA VAL A 659 -2.77 -46.01 9.69
C VAL A 659 -2.53 -44.62 9.17
N LEU A 660 -2.56 -43.61 10.06
CA LEU A 660 -2.40 -42.20 9.68
C LEU A 660 -0.95 -41.74 9.89
N LEU A 661 -0.25 -41.43 8.80
CA LEU A 661 1.09 -40.86 8.81
C LEU A 661 1.02 -39.40 8.34
N PRO A 662 1.30 -38.40 9.20
CA PRO A 662 0.96 -37.00 8.93
C PRO A 662 1.80 -36.34 7.85
N MET A 663 2.99 -36.87 7.52
CA MET A 663 3.89 -36.26 6.54
C MET A 663 4.86 -37.29 5.92
N PRO A 664 5.44 -36.99 4.72
CA PRO A 664 6.45 -37.84 4.09
C PRO A 664 7.77 -37.75 4.86
N GLY A 665 8.63 -38.76 4.70
CA GLY A 665 9.96 -38.79 5.30
C GLY A 665 10.47 -40.19 5.63
N ASP A 666 11.64 -40.27 6.27
CA ASP A 666 12.25 -41.51 6.77
C ASP A 666 11.75 -41.79 8.16
N TRP A 667 10.73 -42.66 8.26
CA TRP A 667 10.11 -43.03 9.51
C TRP A 667 10.80 -44.26 10.12
N LYS A 668 11.11 -44.17 11.38
CA LYS A 668 11.54 -45.34 12.17
C LYS A 668 10.29 -46.14 12.59
N LEU A 669 10.12 -47.30 11.98
CA LEU A 669 9.11 -48.30 12.35
C LEU A 669 9.65 -49.15 13.46
N GLN A 670 8.91 -49.25 14.55
CA GLN A 670 9.20 -50.17 15.69
C GLN A 670 8.08 -51.19 15.80
N VAL A 671 8.44 -52.47 15.84
CA VAL A 671 7.52 -53.58 15.96
C VAL A 671 7.87 -54.36 17.23
N THR A 672 6.95 -54.42 18.17
CA THR A 672 7.07 -55.25 19.39
C THR A 672 6.24 -56.49 19.20
N VAL A 673 6.88 -57.64 19.28
CA VAL A 673 6.25 -58.96 19.21
C VAL A 673 6.34 -59.59 20.58
N ARG A 674 5.22 -60.08 21.13
CA ARG A 674 5.14 -60.84 22.35
C ARG A 674 4.68 -62.24 22.05
N THR A 675 5.51 -63.25 22.39
CA THR A 675 5.25 -64.65 22.10
C THR A 675 4.69 -65.42 23.31
N SER A 676 4.94 -64.92 24.56
CA SER A 676 4.38 -65.45 25.79
C SER A 676 4.07 -64.31 26.78
N ASP A 677 3.65 -64.67 28.00
CA ASP A 677 3.37 -63.65 29.05
C ASP A 677 4.63 -62.90 29.50
N ILE A 678 5.81 -63.48 29.31
CA ILE A 678 7.11 -62.93 29.75
C ILE A 678 8.08 -62.67 28.61
N ASP A 679 7.88 -63.27 27.45
CA ASP A 679 8.80 -63.19 26.29
C ASP A 679 8.31 -62.19 25.26
N GLN A 680 9.03 -61.07 25.13
CA GLN A 680 8.78 -60.09 24.12
C GLN A 680 10.07 -59.45 23.61
N THR A 681 10.05 -58.97 22.34
CA THR A 681 11.17 -58.23 21.76
C THR A 681 10.65 -57.08 20.91
N THR A 682 11.46 -56.03 20.76
CA THR A 682 11.17 -54.89 19.85
C THR A 682 12.25 -54.82 18.80
N VAL A 683 11.86 -54.90 17.55
CA VAL A 683 12.74 -54.73 16.40
C VAL A 683 12.36 -53.48 15.67
N ASP A 684 13.34 -52.79 15.01
CA ASP A 684 13.10 -51.54 14.31
C ASP A 684 13.77 -51.51 12.93
N LYS A 685 13.20 -50.69 12.05
CA LYS A 685 13.71 -50.43 10.72
C LYS A 685 13.21 -49.10 10.20
N ASN A 686 14.05 -48.41 9.40
CA ASN A 686 13.62 -47.21 8.73
C ASN A 686 12.79 -47.55 7.47
N VAL A 687 11.68 -46.84 7.30
CA VAL A 687 10.75 -46.97 6.19
C VAL A 687 10.55 -45.58 5.59
N LYS A 688 10.79 -45.46 4.29
CA LYS A 688 10.54 -44.21 3.54
C LYS A 688 9.06 -44.15 3.20
N ILE A 689 8.40 -43.08 3.66
CA ILE A 689 7.01 -42.72 3.38
C ILE A 689 7.01 -41.56 2.38
N GLY A 690 6.28 -41.72 1.27
CA GLY A 690 6.18 -40.73 0.20
C GLY A 690 5.14 -39.65 0.38
#